data_0a2775b6ef715f50991df8109f9ff156
#
_entry.id   0a2775b6ef715f50991df8109f9ff156
#
_cell.length_a   1.000
_cell.length_b   1.000
_cell.length_c   1.000
_cell.angle_alpha   90.00
_cell.angle_beta   90.00
_cell.angle_gamma   90.00
#
_symmetry.space_group_name_H-M   'P 1'
#
loop_
_entity.id
_entity.type
_entity.pdbx_description
1 polymer ?
#
loop_
_entity_poly.entity_id
_entity_poly.type
_entity_poly.pdbx_seq_one_letter_code
_entity_poly.pdbx_strand_id
1 'polypeptide(L)'
;MSTFSREGHKEIINEDAPVQNHSVNVTGGSKTGTYSLGLAYTGQDATMGVPSSIPHLDRYNFRVNSENTVFKKGSLDVLKVGQTLNYRYQKTTGSFATEGIYWNGVHNMLVMSPLMPAYNSDGSYYVFEDRVADSYVWDTANGAAKNPIAYMDYTSNQNVSKSHYLQASVYAVLQPIERLNIKSQFGYMMSSSSYRSYMPEYDLDATAKREMDQVSQSMSLSNRWSWENTASYSFNINEHQIDALVGSSLEKWGYGESLSASNVDSNFGDLEHAYLSNVSTTPSSMSSISGSPSQKNSIASFFARANWNWKEKYMASATMRADGSSVFARGYRWGYFPSASAGWVITNEDFFKGLGLDSVLDFLKLRASWGQNGNCNVTGFQYLSLVTSNNGYGGYVFGDVIDKREIGSYAYKLTNSELKWETSEQTNIGFDARLFGNRLGVEFDWYNKLTKDWLVVAPVLYSYGANAPYVNGGNVKNQGLEFGLHWNDSVGEVFYGVNLTGAHNKNKVTKIANADGIIHGTGSIPWEGAEELYRAEVGMPIGYFYGYKTAGVFQNQAEIDAYKGALLNGENTNPGDVIYVDSNNDGVIDANDRTMIGNPHPDFTLGLSFNIEWKGIDLSISGFGSFGQQIFKCYRDFSSSPLNNYTTDILKRWTGEGSSNKYPRLASSSNSNWNRISSLYVEDGDYFKVQNITLGYDIAKAFKKFPLKTCRVYVTGQNLFTFTSYSGMDPEIGYGGGSGWAQGIDLGYYPSARTILFGVNLKF
;
A
#
# COMPACT_ATOMS: atom_id res chain seq x y z
N MET A 1 -20.56 26.80 17.86
CA MET A 1 -20.25 26.09 16.63
C MET A 1 -20.95 24.75 16.65
N SER A 2 -21.67 24.48 15.60
CA SER A 2 -22.81 23.59 15.58
C SER A 2 -22.47 22.16 15.94
N THR A 3 -23.35 21.55 16.68
CA THR A 3 -23.52 20.14 16.98
C THR A 3 -23.46 19.23 15.72
N PHE A 4 -23.78 19.76 14.53
CA PHE A 4 -23.96 19.01 13.32
C PHE A 4 -22.69 18.32 12.77
N SER A 5 -21.56 19.00 12.71
CA SER A 5 -20.32 18.36 12.21
C SER A 5 -19.77 17.31 13.19
N ARG A 6 -20.08 17.41 14.48
CA ARG A 6 -19.76 16.40 15.49
C ARG A 6 -20.70 15.21 15.43
N GLU A 7 -21.96 15.42 15.07
CA GLU A 7 -22.96 14.35 14.94
C GLU A 7 -22.72 13.50 13.71
N GLY A 8 -22.45 14.10 12.55
CA GLY A 8 -22.19 13.36 11.31
C GLY A 8 -20.99 12.40 11.42
N HIS A 9 -19.90 12.81 12.04
CA HIS A 9 -18.77 11.91 12.28
C HIS A 9 -19.12 10.74 13.23
N LYS A 10 -19.95 10.98 14.24
CA LYS A 10 -20.39 9.95 15.15
C LYS A 10 -21.27 8.90 14.46
N GLU A 11 -22.04 9.30 13.48
CA GLU A 11 -22.94 8.42 12.74
C GLU A 11 -22.18 7.36 11.90
N ILE A 12 -20.95 7.64 11.49
CA ILE A 12 -20.15 6.70 10.68
C ILE A 12 -19.05 5.98 11.48
N ILE A 13 -18.81 6.36 12.74
CA ILE A 13 -17.81 5.70 13.60
C ILE A 13 -18.48 4.59 14.38
N ASN A 14 -17.96 3.38 14.24
CA ASN A 14 -18.30 2.24 15.07
C ASN A 14 -17.28 2.17 16.23
N GLU A 15 -17.65 2.71 17.39
CA GLU A 15 -16.77 2.74 18.58
C GLU A 15 -16.53 1.34 19.16
N ASP A 16 -17.47 0.42 18.98
CA ASP A 16 -17.46 -0.94 19.52
C ASP A 16 -17.20 -2.00 18.43
N ALA A 17 -16.28 -1.73 17.50
CA ALA A 17 -15.94 -2.65 16.41
C ALA A 17 -15.26 -3.93 16.94
N PRO A 18 -15.98 -5.07 17.09
CA PRO A 18 -15.41 -6.29 17.63
C PRO A 18 -14.48 -6.97 16.63
N VAL A 19 -13.40 -7.57 17.17
CA VAL A 19 -12.49 -8.44 16.43
C VAL A 19 -12.37 -9.76 17.19
N GLN A 20 -12.57 -10.88 16.50
CA GLN A 20 -12.44 -12.23 17.05
C GLN A 20 -11.43 -13.03 16.22
N ASN A 21 -10.47 -13.65 16.90
CA ASN A 21 -9.50 -14.56 16.28
C ASN A 21 -9.43 -15.86 17.07
N HIS A 22 -9.73 -16.97 16.42
CA HIS A 22 -9.64 -18.29 17.02
C HIS A 22 -8.77 -19.18 16.15
N SER A 23 -7.82 -19.91 16.75
CA SER A 23 -7.00 -20.84 16.01
C SER A 23 -6.70 -22.10 16.79
N VAL A 24 -6.70 -23.22 16.08
CA VAL A 24 -6.29 -24.53 16.61
C VAL A 24 -5.23 -25.10 15.66
N ASN A 25 -4.09 -25.48 16.23
CA ASN A 25 -3.01 -26.12 15.49
C ASN A 25 -2.66 -27.46 16.15
N VAL A 26 -2.61 -28.51 15.32
CA VAL A 26 -2.21 -29.85 15.73
C VAL A 26 -0.97 -30.24 14.95
N THR A 27 0.11 -30.58 15.66
CA THR A 27 1.34 -31.03 15.06
C THR A 27 1.73 -32.39 15.59
N GLY A 28 2.23 -33.25 14.75
CA GLY A 28 2.68 -34.56 15.15
C GLY A 28 3.72 -35.11 14.19
N GLY A 29 4.36 -36.16 14.61
CA GLY A 29 5.37 -36.81 13.77
C GLY A 29 5.79 -38.18 14.27
N SER A 30 6.41 -38.93 13.38
CA SER A 30 7.02 -40.21 13.60
C SER A 30 8.49 -40.20 13.10
N LYS A 31 9.18 -41.32 13.15
CA LYS A 31 10.51 -41.45 12.54
C LYS A 31 10.51 -41.31 11.01
N THR A 32 9.34 -41.36 10.38
CA THR A 32 9.23 -41.38 8.91
C THR A 32 8.35 -40.25 8.36
N GLY A 33 7.68 -39.51 9.22
CA GLY A 33 6.83 -38.42 8.71
C GLY A 33 6.45 -37.39 9.78
N THR A 34 6.20 -36.21 9.32
CA THR A 34 5.68 -35.07 10.12
C THR A 34 4.40 -34.53 9.51
N TYR A 35 3.52 -34.02 10.34
CA TYR A 35 2.31 -33.34 9.89
C TYR A 35 1.96 -32.15 10.78
N SER A 36 1.26 -31.19 10.18
CA SER A 36 0.68 -30.03 10.86
C SER A 36 -0.68 -29.74 10.25
N LEU A 37 -1.68 -29.60 11.11
CA LEU A 37 -3.04 -29.21 10.75
C LEU A 37 -3.35 -27.90 11.48
N GLY A 38 -3.91 -26.95 10.77
CA GLY A 38 -4.32 -25.67 11.34
C GLY A 38 -5.73 -25.28 10.89
N LEU A 39 -6.53 -24.83 11.83
CA LEU A 39 -7.82 -24.17 11.59
C LEU A 39 -7.78 -22.80 12.23
N ALA A 40 -8.23 -21.77 11.52
CA ALA A 40 -8.37 -20.44 12.08
C ALA A 40 -9.63 -19.76 11.57
N TYR A 41 -10.25 -19.00 12.45
CA TYR A 41 -11.37 -18.12 12.18
C TYR A 41 -11.00 -16.69 12.57
N THR A 42 -11.37 -15.72 11.75
CA THR A 42 -11.31 -14.29 12.03
C THR A 42 -12.67 -13.69 11.70
N GLY A 43 -13.30 -13.02 12.67
CA GLY A 43 -14.45 -12.15 12.49
C GLY A 43 -14.06 -10.73 12.85
N GLN A 44 -14.43 -9.74 12.03
CA GLN A 44 -14.07 -8.35 12.26
C GLN A 44 -15.13 -7.41 11.71
N ASP A 45 -15.58 -6.47 12.55
CA ASP A 45 -16.36 -5.32 12.12
C ASP A 45 -15.45 -4.16 11.74
N ALA A 46 -15.88 -3.36 10.78
CA ALA A 46 -15.18 -2.12 10.45
C ALA A 46 -15.39 -1.08 11.56
N THR A 47 -14.38 -0.22 11.76
CA THR A 47 -14.47 0.92 12.69
C THR A 47 -15.21 2.11 12.09
N MET A 48 -15.54 2.05 10.81
CA MET A 48 -16.38 3.01 10.11
C MET A 48 -17.39 2.29 9.21
N GLY A 49 -18.57 2.85 9.11
CA GLY A 49 -19.67 2.35 8.28
C GLY A 49 -20.84 3.30 8.38
N VAL A 50 -21.95 2.95 7.76
CA VAL A 50 -23.20 3.69 7.91
C VAL A 50 -24.08 3.07 9.01
N PRO A 51 -24.98 3.84 9.66
CA PRO A 51 -25.77 3.32 10.79
C PRO A 51 -26.59 2.08 10.46
N SER A 52 -27.05 1.94 9.23
CA SER A 52 -27.85 0.82 8.75
C SER A 52 -27.04 -0.47 8.56
N SER A 53 -25.72 -0.38 8.33
CA SER A 53 -24.85 -1.54 8.19
C SER A 53 -23.38 -1.19 8.36
N ILE A 54 -22.76 -1.82 9.32
CA ILE A 54 -21.32 -1.81 9.50
C ILE A 54 -20.70 -2.89 8.60
N PRO A 55 -19.69 -2.57 7.78
CA PRO A 55 -18.99 -3.59 7.01
C PRO A 55 -18.41 -4.67 7.92
N HIS A 56 -18.64 -5.94 7.57
CA HIS A 56 -18.22 -7.09 8.35
C HIS A 56 -17.44 -8.09 7.51
N LEU A 57 -16.42 -8.72 8.13
CA LEU A 57 -15.58 -9.74 7.51
C LEU A 57 -15.59 -11.01 8.34
N ASP A 58 -15.94 -12.13 7.69
CA ASP A 58 -15.72 -13.49 8.17
C ASP A 58 -14.63 -14.18 7.34
N ARG A 59 -13.63 -14.77 8.00
CA ARG A 59 -12.56 -15.50 7.34
C ARG A 59 -12.28 -16.82 8.03
N TYR A 60 -12.29 -17.88 7.24
CA TYR A 60 -11.95 -19.24 7.68
C TYR A 60 -10.68 -19.69 6.93
N ASN A 61 -9.69 -20.17 7.67
CA ASN A 61 -8.45 -20.71 7.10
C ASN A 61 -8.32 -22.17 7.53
N PHE A 62 -7.95 -23.00 6.56
CA PHE A 62 -7.58 -24.40 6.77
C PHE A 62 -6.22 -24.65 6.17
N ARG A 63 -5.31 -25.24 6.96
CA ARG A 63 -3.94 -25.52 6.55
C ARG A 63 -3.56 -26.95 6.88
N VAL A 64 -2.95 -27.62 5.91
CA VAL A 64 -2.34 -28.94 6.06
C VAL A 64 -0.93 -28.93 5.51
N ASN A 65 0.02 -29.39 6.29
CA ASN A 65 1.39 -29.64 5.83
C ASN A 65 1.76 -31.05 6.26
N SER A 66 2.39 -31.80 5.37
CA SER A 66 3.00 -33.07 5.74
C SER A 66 4.22 -33.36 4.88
N GLU A 67 5.20 -34.06 5.47
CA GLU A 67 6.33 -34.65 4.77
C GLU A 67 6.53 -36.07 5.25
N ASN A 68 6.72 -37.00 4.33
CA ASN A 68 6.88 -38.43 4.64
C ASN A 68 8.07 -39.00 3.86
N THR A 69 8.88 -39.78 4.54
CA THR A 69 9.93 -40.61 3.91
C THR A 69 9.24 -41.86 3.37
N VAL A 70 9.19 -41.95 2.05
CA VAL A 70 8.56 -43.06 1.32
C VAL A 70 9.55 -44.25 1.15
N PHE A 71 10.82 -43.95 0.92
CA PHE A 71 11.82 -44.97 0.73
C PHE A 71 13.11 -44.63 1.47
N LYS A 72 13.62 -45.62 2.21
CA LYS A 72 14.92 -45.59 2.95
C LYS A 72 15.87 -46.67 2.47
N LYS A 73 17.15 -46.35 2.47
CA LYS A 73 18.23 -47.32 2.26
C LYS A 73 19.24 -47.17 3.41
N GLY A 74 19.16 -48.06 4.39
CA GLY A 74 19.92 -47.92 5.63
C GLY A 74 19.48 -46.68 6.41
N SER A 75 20.41 -45.81 6.73
CA SER A 75 20.15 -44.52 7.39
C SER A 75 19.70 -43.40 6.44
N LEU A 76 19.82 -43.63 5.13
CA LEU A 76 19.54 -42.60 4.12
C LEU A 76 18.05 -42.55 3.76
N ASP A 77 17.43 -41.40 3.89
CA ASP A 77 16.09 -41.10 3.41
C ASP A 77 16.14 -40.83 1.91
N VAL A 78 16.01 -41.88 1.09
CA VAL A 78 16.23 -41.80 -0.36
C VAL A 78 15.13 -41.06 -1.06
N LEU A 79 13.88 -41.23 -0.64
CA LEU A 79 12.74 -40.54 -1.24
C LEU A 79 11.85 -40.00 -0.14
N LYS A 80 11.66 -38.67 -0.16
CA LYS A 80 10.66 -37.95 0.63
C LYS A 80 9.62 -37.34 -0.26
N VAL A 81 8.37 -37.35 0.18
CA VAL A 81 7.24 -36.67 -0.48
C VAL A 81 6.58 -35.78 0.54
N GLY A 82 6.35 -34.55 0.14
CA GLY A 82 5.69 -33.55 0.97
C GLY A 82 4.55 -32.84 0.24
N GLN A 83 3.64 -32.32 1.03
CA GLN A 83 2.52 -31.51 0.55
C GLN A 83 2.23 -30.37 1.50
N THR A 84 1.78 -29.26 0.91
CA THR A 84 1.18 -28.13 1.63
C THR A 84 -0.16 -27.80 0.99
N LEU A 85 -1.16 -27.55 1.82
CA LEU A 85 -2.47 -27.08 1.41
C LEU A 85 -2.86 -25.93 2.33
N ASN A 86 -3.23 -24.80 1.74
CA ASN A 86 -3.84 -23.68 2.44
C ASN A 86 -5.10 -23.27 1.70
N TYR A 87 -6.22 -23.35 2.40
CA TYR A 87 -7.52 -22.92 1.87
C TYR A 87 -8.09 -21.82 2.76
N ARG A 88 -8.54 -20.76 2.12
CA ARG A 88 -9.20 -19.63 2.77
C ARG A 88 -10.56 -19.39 2.13
N TYR A 89 -11.58 -19.35 2.94
CA TYR A 89 -12.88 -18.80 2.59
C TYR A 89 -13.05 -17.47 3.31
N GLN A 90 -13.50 -16.45 2.59
CA GLN A 90 -13.77 -15.13 3.15
C GLN A 90 -15.12 -14.63 2.63
N LYS A 91 -15.93 -14.10 3.54
CA LYS A 91 -17.17 -13.37 3.25
C LYS A 91 -17.00 -11.94 3.79
N THR A 92 -17.33 -10.96 2.97
CA THR A 92 -17.38 -9.55 3.37
C THR A 92 -18.77 -9.01 3.02
N THR A 93 -19.39 -8.29 3.94
CA THR A 93 -20.67 -7.59 3.74
C THR A 93 -20.46 -6.11 3.98
N GLY A 94 -21.10 -5.27 3.17
CA GLY A 94 -20.89 -3.84 3.18
C GLY A 94 -19.52 -3.41 2.63
N SER A 95 -19.39 -2.16 2.32
CA SER A 95 -18.13 -1.54 1.92
C SER A 95 -18.08 -0.08 2.38
N PHE A 96 -16.88 0.48 2.42
CA PHE A 96 -16.65 1.88 2.76
C PHE A 96 -15.60 2.42 1.79
N ALA A 97 -15.96 3.41 0.98
CA ALA A 97 -15.04 4.01 0.03
C ALA A 97 -14.04 4.93 0.74
N THR A 98 -12.74 4.73 0.49
CA THR A 98 -11.64 5.41 1.19
C THR A 98 -10.68 6.17 0.27
N GLU A 99 -10.92 6.17 -1.04
CA GLU A 99 -9.99 6.74 -2.03
C GLU A 99 -10.65 7.81 -2.90
N GLY A 100 -9.83 8.77 -3.35
CA GLY A 100 -10.24 9.87 -4.23
C GLY A 100 -10.91 11.03 -3.49
N ILE A 101 -11.25 12.09 -4.23
CA ILE A 101 -11.89 13.29 -3.68
C ILE A 101 -13.42 13.21 -3.70
N TYR A 102 -14.02 12.50 -4.67
CA TYR A 102 -15.48 12.42 -4.83
C TYR A 102 -16.12 11.23 -4.13
N TRP A 103 -15.40 10.11 -4.06
CA TRP A 103 -15.94 8.81 -3.62
C TRP A 103 -15.39 8.37 -2.26
N ASN A 104 -14.59 9.22 -1.61
CA ASN A 104 -14.03 8.98 -0.29
C ASN A 104 -15.04 9.35 0.79
N GLY A 105 -15.59 8.38 1.48
CA GLY A 105 -16.58 8.58 2.54
C GLY A 105 -16.05 9.44 3.70
N VAL A 106 -14.78 9.26 4.10
CA VAL A 106 -14.15 10.08 5.16
C VAL A 106 -14.02 11.53 4.69
N HIS A 107 -13.48 11.76 3.50
CA HIS A 107 -13.34 13.09 2.93
C HIS A 107 -14.70 13.81 2.85
N ASN A 108 -15.72 13.17 2.29
CA ASN A 108 -17.05 13.75 2.14
C ASN A 108 -17.67 14.13 3.49
N MET A 109 -17.43 13.33 4.53
CA MET A 109 -17.86 13.67 5.89
C MET A 109 -17.10 14.85 6.49
N LEU A 110 -15.81 14.99 6.20
CA LEU A 110 -15.01 16.14 6.68
C LEU A 110 -15.46 17.46 6.06
N VAL A 111 -15.84 17.44 4.78
CA VAL A 111 -16.25 18.65 4.04
C VAL A 111 -17.75 18.92 4.06
N MET A 112 -18.55 18.00 4.60
CA MET A 112 -19.99 18.20 4.74
C MET A 112 -20.30 19.50 5.48
N SER A 113 -21.24 20.28 4.95
CA SER A 113 -21.66 21.52 5.58
C SER A 113 -22.13 21.31 7.02
N PRO A 114 -21.62 22.06 8.00
CA PRO A 114 -22.09 21.96 9.38
C PRO A 114 -23.54 22.49 9.56
N LEU A 115 -24.13 23.07 8.55
CA LEU A 115 -25.51 23.58 8.55
C LEU A 115 -26.49 22.52 7.98
N MET A 116 -26.00 21.46 7.35
CA MET A 116 -26.83 20.42 6.76
C MET A 116 -27.05 19.27 7.77
N PRO A 117 -28.27 18.99 8.19
CA PRO A 117 -28.56 17.84 9.04
C PRO A 117 -28.42 16.54 8.26
N ALA A 118 -28.10 15.44 8.96
CA ALA A 118 -28.05 14.11 8.35
C ALA A 118 -29.47 13.54 8.11
N TYR A 119 -30.39 13.86 9.01
CA TYR A 119 -31.77 13.31 9.03
C TYR A 119 -32.79 14.41 9.17
N ASN A 120 -33.97 14.18 8.61
CA ASN A 120 -35.19 14.91 8.88
C ASN A 120 -35.74 14.53 10.26
N SER A 121 -36.74 15.31 10.73
CA SER A 121 -37.40 15.06 12.02
C SER A 121 -38.16 13.72 12.10
N ASP A 122 -38.49 13.13 10.96
CA ASP A 122 -39.15 11.84 10.84
C ASP A 122 -38.16 10.66 10.75
N GLY A 123 -36.85 10.93 10.79
CA GLY A 123 -35.77 9.93 10.69
C GLY A 123 -35.37 9.56 9.26
N SER A 124 -36.01 10.12 8.24
CA SER A 124 -35.57 9.99 6.85
C SER A 124 -34.29 10.78 6.61
N TYR A 125 -33.51 10.41 5.59
CA TYR A 125 -32.33 11.17 5.22
C TYR A 125 -32.70 12.56 4.74
N TYR A 126 -31.97 13.57 5.21
CA TYR A 126 -32.15 14.93 4.72
C TYR A 126 -31.74 15.01 3.25
N VAL A 127 -32.66 15.49 2.42
CA VAL A 127 -32.45 15.78 1.01
C VAL A 127 -32.59 17.28 0.81
N PHE A 128 -31.74 17.84 0.01
CA PHE A 128 -31.80 19.27 -0.30
C PHE A 128 -32.96 19.55 -1.24
N GLU A 129 -34.03 20.16 -0.70
CA GLU A 129 -35.27 20.40 -1.45
C GLU A 129 -35.18 21.53 -2.49
N ASP A 130 -34.36 22.55 -2.22
CA ASP A 130 -34.22 23.70 -3.11
C ASP A 130 -33.29 23.44 -4.28
N ARG A 131 -33.75 22.67 -5.23
CA ARG A 131 -33.11 22.49 -6.55
C ARG A 131 -33.35 23.70 -7.47
N VAL A 132 -33.92 24.77 -6.93
CA VAL A 132 -34.21 25.99 -7.66
C VAL A 132 -32.94 26.77 -7.92
N ALA A 133 -32.88 27.38 -9.07
CA ALA A 133 -31.77 28.06 -9.71
C ALA A 133 -31.08 29.19 -8.91
N ASP A 134 -31.41 29.44 -7.67
CA ASP A 134 -30.68 30.33 -6.76
C ASP A 134 -29.56 29.56 -6.06
N SER A 135 -28.67 29.07 -6.87
CA SER A 135 -27.53 28.19 -6.61
C SER A 135 -26.41 28.78 -5.75
N TYR A 136 -26.64 29.86 -5.05
CA TYR A 136 -25.61 30.45 -4.18
C TYR A 136 -25.45 29.75 -2.82
N VAL A 137 -26.37 28.86 -2.45
CA VAL A 137 -26.35 28.25 -1.13
C VAL A 137 -25.60 26.92 -1.14
N TRP A 138 -25.73 26.13 -2.21
CA TRP A 138 -25.14 24.81 -2.29
C TRP A 138 -24.58 24.56 -3.70
N ASP A 139 -23.28 24.64 -3.85
CA ASP A 139 -22.63 24.28 -5.12
C ASP A 139 -22.60 22.78 -5.28
N THR A 140 -23.44 22.26 -6.16
CA THR A 140 -23.54 20.82 -6.47
C THR A 140 -22.44 20.35 -7.41
N ALA A 141 -21.66 21.26 -8.00
CA ALA A 141 -20.67 20.92 -9.02
C ALA A 141 -19.57 19.98 -8.49
N ASN A 142 -19.30 20.02 -7.19
CA ASN A 142 -18.23 19.23 -6.56
C ASN A 142 -18.73 18.07 -5.69
N GLY A 143 -19.99 17.68 -5.79
CA GLY A 143 -20.54 16.53 -5.06
C GLY A 143 -20.57 16.65 -3.53
N ALA A 144 -20.24 17.83 -2.98
CA ALA A 144 -20.22 18.08 -1.53
C ALA A 144 -21.61 18.46 -0.96
N ALA A 145 -22.57 18.74 -1.80
CA ALA A 145 -23.93 19.12 -1.39
C ALA A 145 -24.83 17.93 -1.05
N LYS A 146 -24.52 16.74 -1.54
CA LYS A 146 -25.28 15.54 -1.21
C LYS A 146 -25.03 15.10 0.24
N ASN A 147 -26.06 14.56 0.87
CA ASN A 147 -25.93 13.94 2.17
C ASN A 147 -24.97 12.71 2.07
N PRO A 148 -23.75 12.78 2.61
CA PRO A 148 -22.78 11.72 2.42
C PRO A 148 -23.15 10.41 3.16
N ILE A 149 -23.89 10.49 4.25
CA ILE A 149 -24.39 9.32 4.98
C ILE A 149 -25.41 8.58 4.11
N ALA A 150 -26.40 9.29 3.59
CA ALA A 150 -27.40 8.73 2.69
C ALA A 150 -26.77 8.14 1.44
N TYR A 151 -25.81 8.86 0.84
CA TYR A 151 -25.10 8.36 -0.35
C TYR A 151 -24.34 7.07 -0.08
N MET A 152 -23.62 6.98 1.04
CA MET A 152 -22.91 5.76 1.42
C MET A 152 -23.89 4.61 1.72
N ASP A 153 -24.99 4.89 2.39
CA ASP A 153 -26.00 3.87 2.69
C ASP A 153 -26.58 3.28 1.40
N TYR A 154 -26.99 4.13 0.47
CA TYR A 154 -27.56 3.67 -0.79
C TYR A 154 -26.57 2.99 -1.72
N THR A 155 -25.29 3.43 -1.76
CA THR A 155 -24.35 2.98 -2.78
C THR A 155 -23.36 1.91 -2.31
N SER A 156 -23.08 1.83 -1.02
CA SER A 156 -21.97 1.01 -0.50
C SER A 156 -22.38 -0.05 0.51
N ASN A 157 -23.60 0.01 1.02
CA ASN A 157 -24.00 -0.78 2.16
C ASN A 157 -24.53 -2.18 1.77
N GLN A 158 -25.40 -2.24 0.76
CA GLN A 158 -26.09 -3.47 0.41
C GLN A 158 -25.27 -4.32 -0.58
N ASN A 159 -24.19 -4.91 -0.11
CA ASN A 159 -23.37 -5.79 -0.93
C ASN A 159 -22.81 -6.97 -0.13
N VAL A 160 -22.47 -8.05 -0.83
CA VAL A 160 -21.80 -9.22 -0.29
C VAL A 160 -20.76 -9.73 -1.29
N SER A 161 -19.53 -9.88 -0.80
CA SER A 161 -18.43 -10.52 -1.53
C SER A 161 -18.05 -11.82 -0.85
N LYS A 162 -17.90 -12.89 -1.62
CA LYS A 162 -17.37 -14.18 -1.16
C LYS A 162 -16.15 -14.53 -1.98
N SER A 163 -15.08 -14.95 -1.32
CA SER A 163 -13.87 -15.37 -2.00
C SER A 163 -13.35 -16.70 -1.46
N HIS A 164 -12.88 -17.54 -2.36
CA HIS A 164 -12.21 -18.80 -2.11
C HIS A 164 -10.78 -18.68 -2.62
N TYR A 165 -9.82 -18.95 -1.78
CA TYR A 165 -8.42 -18.98 -2.14
C TYR A 165 -7.83 -20.32 -1.78
N LEU A 166 -7.30 -21.02 -2.76
CA LEU A 166 -6.62 -22.30 -2.60
C LEU A 166 -5.16 -22.14 -3.02
N GLN A 167 -4.25 -22.52 -2.14
CA GLN A 167 -2.83 -22.69 -2.44
C GLN A 167 -2.42 -24.10 -2.06
N ALA A 168 -1.97 -24.84 -3.04
CA ALA A 168 -1.51 -26.22 -2.84
C ALA A 168 -0.11 -26.39 -3.45
N SER A 169 0.74 -27.14 -2.80
CA SER A 169 1.96 -27.64 -3.42
C SER A 169 2.23 -29.08 -3.04
N VAL A 170 2.80 -29.83 -3.96
CA VAL A 170 3.32 -31.17 -3.77
C VAL A 170 4.78 -31.19 -4.22
N TYR A 171 5.61 -31.88 -3.48
CA TYR A 171 7.02 -32.02 -3.85
C TYR A 171 7.55 -33.40 -3.54
N ALA A 172 8.56 -33.79 -4.29
CA ALA A 172 9.37 -34.97 -4.04
C ALA A 172 10.84 -34.56 -3.90
N VAL A 173 11.53 -35.09 -2.91
CA VAL A 173 12.97 -34.95 -2.72
C VAL A 173 13.60 -36.34 -2.88
N LEU A 174 14.42 -36.50 -3.91
CA LEU A 174 15.20 -37.69 -4.16
C LEU A 174 16.63 -37.45 -3.67
N GLN A 175 17.09 -38.28 -2.75
CA GLN A 175 18.46 -38.28 -2.23
C GLN A 175 19.15 -39.61 -2.60
N PRO A 176 19.69 -39.78 -3.84
CA PRO A 176 20.25 -41.04 -4.31
C PRO A 176 21.56 -41.40 -3.64
N ILE A 177 22.31 -40.42 -3.20
CA ILE A 177 23.54 -40.50 -2.40
C ILE A 177 23.52 -39.42 -1.32
N GLU A 178 24.33 -39.62 -0.29
CA GLU A 178 24.45 -38.59 0.77
C GLU A 178 24.79 -37.23 0.20
N ARG A 179 24.09 -36.18 0.72
CA ARG A 179 24.31 -34.77 0.40
C ARG A 179 23.88 -34.32 -1.02
N LEU A 180 23.41 -35.24 -1.90
CA LEU A 180 22.79 -34.87 -3.17
C LEU A 180 21.28 -34.89 -3.02
N ASN A 181 20.66 -33.72 -3.11
CA ASN A 181 19.21 -33.57 -3.06
C ASN A 181 18.68 -33.06 -4.42
N ILE A 182 17.77 -33.83 -5.01
CA ILE A 182 17.08 -33.48 -6.24
C ILE A 182 15.61 -33.28 -5.84
N LYS A 183 15.14 -32.03 -5.89
CA LYS A 183 13.77 -31.67 -5.52
C LYS A 183 12.98 -31.24 -6.75
N SER A 184 11.79 -31.79 -6.91
CA SER A 184 10.78 -31.33 -7.88
C SER A 184 9.53 -30.92 -7.11
N GLN A 185 9.07 -29.69 -7.32
CA GLN A 185 7.90 -29.13 -6.64
C GLN A 185 6.94 -28.54 -7.64
N PHE A 186 5.67 -28.95 -7.56
CA PHE A 186 4.56 -28.35 -8.29
C PHE A 186 3.69 -27.56 -7.33
N GLY A 187 3.42 -26.30 -7.66
CA GLY A 187 2.55 -25.38 -6.93
C GLY A 187 1.34 -25.00 -7.77
N TYR A 188 0.19 -24.90 -7.12
CA TYR A 188 -1.05 -24.43 -7.72
C TYR A 188 -1.75 -23.45 -6.80
N MET A 189 -2.23 -22.33 -7.38
CA MET A 189 -3.01 -21.32 -6.70
C MET A 189 -4.28 -21.04 -7.50
N MET A 190 -5.41 -20.97 -6.80
CA MET A 190 -6.70 -20.60 -7.35
C MET A 190 -7.33 -19.51 -6.47
N SER A 191 -7.84 -18.48 -7.12
CA SER A 191 -8.70 -17.49 -6.48
C SER A 191 -10.00 -17.42 -7.24
N SER A 192 -11.11 -17.65 -6.54
CA SER A 192 -12.46 -17.49 -7.07
C SER A 192 -13.22 -16.51 -6.21
N SER A 193 -13.87 -15.53 -6.82
CA SER A 193 -14.68 -14.56 -6.10
C SER A 193 -16.06 -14.43 -6.73
N SER A 194 -17.06 -14.16 -5.90
CA SER A 194 -18.40 -13.75 -6.30
C SER A 194 -18.79 -12.49 -5.55
N TYR A 195 -19.43 -11.58 -6.23
CA TYR A 195 -19.94 -10.33 -5.69
C TYR A 195 -21.41 -10.19 -6.07
N ARG A 196 -22.20 -9.66 -5.16
CA ARG A 196 -23.61 -9.34 -5.35
C ARG A 196 -23.94 -8.06 -4.61
N SER A 197 -24.69 -7.15 -5.25
CA SER A 197 -25.15 -5.92 -4.62
C SER A 197 -26.56 -5.58 -5.06
N TYR A 198 -27.25 -4.90 -4.15
CA TYR A 198 -28.48 -4.18 -4.38
C TYR A 198 -28.24 -2.69 -4.14
N MET A 199 -28.69 -1.85 -5.05
CA MET A 199 -28.64 -0.40 -4.92
C MET A 199 -30.05 0.12 -5.12
N PRO A 200 -30.70 0.70 -4.08
CA PRO A 200 -32.06 1.19 -4.18
C PRO A 200 -32.17 2.42 -5.08
N GLU A 201 -33.39 2.83 -5.37
CA GLU A 201 -33.70 4.16 -5.88
C GLU A 201 -33.31 5.20 -4.84
N TYR A 202 -32.73 6.31 -5.29
CA TYR A 202 -32.44 7.44 -4.44
C TYR A 202 -32.36 8.72 -5.26
N ASP A 203 -32.64 9.84 -4.61
CA ASP A 203 -32.54 11.17 -5.19
C ASP A 203 -32.05 12.14 -4.12
N LEU A 204 -30.75 12.42 -4.11
CA LEU A 204 -30.08 13.27 -3.13
C LEU A 204 -29.74 14.65 -3.68
N ASP A 205 -29.42 14.74 -4.97
CA ASP A 205 -29.17 15.98 -5.69
C ASP A 205 -29.24 15.75 -7.22
N ALA A 206 -28.95 16.79 -8.00
CA ALA A 206 -29.01 16.71 -9.46
C ALA A 206 -28.04 15.68 -10.08
N THR A 207 -26.96 15.34 -9.38
CA THR A 207 -25.90 14.41 -9.84
C THR A 207 -25.94 13.08 -9.12
N ALA A 208 -26.34 13.08 -7.86
CA ALA A 208 -26.45 11.90 -7.00
C ALA A 208 -27.90 11.41 -6.94
N LYS A 209 -28.39 10.83 -8.03
CA LYS A 209 -29.72 10.27 -8.14
C LYS A 209 -29.74 8.96 -8.94
N ARG A 210 -30.70 8.15 -8.67
CA ARG A 210 -30.99 6.92 -9.39
C ARG A 210 -32.51 6.71 -9.44
N GLU A 211 -33.05 6.65 -10.65
CA GLU A 211 -34.50 6.58 -10.90
C GLU A 211 -35.06 5.16 -10.83
N MET A 212 -34.23 4.15 -10.89
CA MET A 212 -34.57 2.74 -10.73
C MET A 212 -33.52 2.03 -9.90
N ASP A 213 -33.91 1.10 -9.08
CA ASP A 213 -32.98 0.26 -8.34
C ASP A 213 -32.06 -0.57 -9.27
N GLN A 214 -31.00 -1.11 -8.73
CA GLN A 214 -30.05 -1.93 -9.51
C GLN A 214 -29.60 -3.15 -8.75
N VAL A 215 -29.61 -4.26 -9.43
CA VAL A 215 -28.98 -5.51 -9.02
C VAL A 215 -27.72 -5.73 -9.85
N SER A 216 -26.61 -6.04 -9.15
CA SER A 216 -25.35 -6.40 -9.82
C SER A 216 -24.83 -7.74 -9.29
N GLN A 217 -24.33 -8.56 -10.19
CA GLN A 217 -23.60 -9.78 -9.86
C GLN A 217 -22.33 -9.88 -10.68
N SER A 218 -21.23 -10.30 -10.03
CA SER A 218 -20.00 -10.62 -10.75
C SER A 218 -19.35 -11.89 -10.19
N MET A 219 -18.65 -12.59 -11.06
CA MET A 219 -17.83 -13.76 -10.73
C MET A 219 -16.48 -13.63 -11.40
N SER A 220 -15.44 -14.05 -10.71
CA SER A 220 -14.11 -14.12 -11.30
C SER A 220 -13.39 -15.38 -10.84
N LEU A 221 -12.59 -15.93 -11.74
CA LEU A 221 -11.70 -17.05 -11.50
C LEU A 221 -10.30 -16.68 -11.97
N SER A 222 -9.30 -16.92 -11.15
CA SER A 222 -7.90 -16.74 -11.50
C SER A 222 -7.07 -17.94 -11.03
N ASN A 223 -6.25 -18.47 -11.91
CA ASN A 223 -5.39 -19.60 -11.63
C ASN A 223 -3.92 -19.26 -11.93
N ARG A 224 -3.04 -19.79 -11.11
CA ARG A 224 -1.60 -19.72 -11.25
C ARG A 224 -1.01 -21.06 -10.92
N TRP A 225 0.03 -21.50 -11.63
CA TRP A 225 0.81 -22.67 -11.27
C TRP A 225 2.30 -22.44 -11.50
N SER A 226 3.08 -23.17 -10.73
CA SER A 226 4.54 -23.15 -10.80
C SER A 226 5.08 -24.55 -10.76
N TRP A 227 6.18 -24.79 -11.46
CA TRP A 227 6.94 -26.02 -11.39
C TRP A 227 8.40 -25.68 -11.26
N GLU A 228 8.98 -26.06 -10.14
CA GLU A 228 10.37 -25.81 -9.79
C GLU A 228 11.14 -27.11 -9.62
N ASN A 229 12.32 -27.19 -10.20
CA ASN A 229 13.22 -28.31 -10.08
C ASN A 229 14.59 -27.81 -9.65
N THR A 230 15.14 -28.39 -8.59
CA THR A 230 16.47 -28.05 -8.08
C THR A 230 17.29 -29.29 -7.82
N ALA A 231 18.58 -29.18 -8.06
CA ALA A 231 19.55 -30.17 -7.63
C ALA A 231 20.64 -29.45 -6.80
N SER A 232 20.87 -29.93 -5.57
CA SER A 232 21.88 -29.36 -4.67
C SER A 232 22.81 -30.46 -4.19
N TYR A 233 24.10 -30.13 -4.15
CA TYR A 233 25.12 -31.00 -3.66
C TYR A 233 26.08 -30.28 -2.71
N SER A 234 26.25 -30.81 -1.51
CA SER A 234 27.15 -30.29 -0.48
C SER A 234 28.34 -31.21 -0.33
N PHE A 235 29.56 -30.68 -0.45
CA PHE A 235 30.78 -31.45 -0.32
C PHE A 235 31.92 -30.68 0.35
N ASN A 236 32.83 -31.37 0.96
CA ASN A 236 33.99 -30.81 1.60
C ASN A 236 35.27 -31.24 0.84
N ILE A 237 36.15 -30.30 0.59
CA ILE A 237 37.51 -30.55 0.10
C ILE A 237 38.46 -29.99 1.16
N ASN A 238 39.05 -30.88 1.95
CA ASN A 238 39.78 -30.52 3.17
C ASN A 238 38.90 -29.67 4.10
N GLU A 239 39.29 -28.42 4.36
CA GLU A 239 38.61 -27.48 5.24
C GLU A 239 37.64 -26.56 4.49
N HIS A 240 37.50 -26.75 3.17
CA HIS A 240 36.58 -25.99 2.33
C HIS A 240 35.23 -26.73 2.26
N GLN A 241 34.17 -26.08 2.70
CA GLN A 241 32.80 -26.53 2.50
C GLN A 241 32.21 -25.79 1.29
N ILE A 242 31.65 -26.55 0.35
CA ILE A 242 31.06 -26.05 -0.88
C ILE A 242 29.64 -26.61 -1.00
N ASP A 243 28.66 -25.67 -1.17
CA ASP A 243 27.28 -26.02 -1.47
C ASP A 243 26.94 -25.46 -2.85
N ALA A 244 26.71 -26.36 -3.81
CA ALA A 244 26.34 -26.02 -5.17
C ALA A 244 24.86 -26.35 -5.41
N LEU A 245 24.15 -25.46 -6.10
CA LEU A 245 22.75 -25.63 -6.48
C LEU A 245 22.57 -25.19 -7.93
N VAL A 246 21.81 -25.97 -8.69
CA VAL A 246 21.29 -25.62 -9.99
C VAL A 246 19.77 -25.81 -10.00
N GLY A 247 19.05 -24.99 -10.72
CA GLY A 247 17.60 -25.11 -10.77
C GLY A 247 16.97 -24.50 -12.01
N SER A 248 15.73 -24.89 -12.23
CA SER A 248 14.83 -24.30 -13.22
C SER A 248 13.46 -24.11 -12.63
N SER A 249 12.76 -23.08 -13.04
CA SER A 249 11.35 -22.88 -12.72
C SER A 249 10.55 -22.44 -13.94
N LEU A 250 9.32 -22.87 -13.98
CA LEU A 250 8.31 -22.42 -14.92
C LEU A 250 7.09 -21.98 -14.14
N GLU A 251 6.65 -20.77 -14.40
CA GLU A 251 5.47 -20.21 -13.77
C GLU A 251 4.53 -19.69 -14.82
N LYS A 252 3.22 -19.93 -14.63
CA LYS A 252 2.15 -19.42 -15.50
C LYS A 252 1.01 -18.90 -14.65
N TRP A 253 0.48 -17.74 -15.01
CA TRP A 253 -0.66 -17.11 -14.36
C TRP A 253 -1.60 -16.46 -15.37
N GLY A 254 -2.76 -15.95 -14.89
CA GLY A 254 -3.76 -15.34 -15.75
C GLY A 254 -4.62 -16.38 -16.49
N TYR A 255 -4.73 -17.59 -15.94
CA TYR A 255 -5.67 -18.59 -16.42
C TYR A 255 -6.97 -18.46 -15.64
N GLY A 256 -7.95 -17.87 -16.26
CA GLY A 256 -9.26 -17.64 -15.65
C GLY A 256 -10.09 -16.72 -16.51
N GLU A 257 -11.17 -16.28 -15.94
CA GLU A 257 -12.14 -15.40 -16.59
C GLU A 257 -12.94 -14.60 -15.57
N SER A 258 -13.55 -13.54 -16.00
CA SER A 258 -14.49 -12.76 -15.23
C SER A 258 -15.79 -12.56 -16.00
N LEU A 259 -16.88 -12.54 -15.26
CA LEU A 259 -18.21 -12.18 -15.74
C LEU A 259 -18.82 -11.19 -14.78
N SER A 260 -19.39 -10.11 -15.29
CA SER A 260 -20.13 -9.13 -14.53
C SER A 260 -21.39 -8.73 -15.28
N ALA A 261 -22.50 -8.65 -14.59
CA ALA A 261 -23.74 -8.15 -15.16
C ALA A 261 -24.50 -7.34 -14.13
N SER A 262 -25.24 -6.35 -14.61
CA SER A 262 -26.19 -5.58 -13.79
C SER A 262 -27.46 -5.32 -14.57
N ASN A 263 -28.56 -5.22 -13.84
CA ASN A 263 -29.85 -4.87 -14.40
C ASN A 263 -30.64 -4.04 -13.37
N VAL A 264 -31.69 -3.39 -13.82
CA VAL A 264 -32.53 -2.51 -13.01
C VAL A 264 -33.95 -3.06 -12.91
N ASP A 265 -34.77 -2.44 -12.07
CA ASP A 265 -36.17 -2.78 -11.85
C ASP A 265 -36.31 -4.20 -11.21
N SER A 266 -35.79 -4.28 -9.97
CA SER A 266 -35.86 -5.51 -9.17
C SER A 266 -37.29 -5.76 -8.68
N ASN A 267 -37.71 -7.02 -8.71
CA ASN A 267 -38.98 -7.47 -8.11
C ASN A 267 -38.97 -7.41 -6.57
N PHE A 268 -37.76 -7.22 -5.96
CA PHE A 268 -37.55 -7.22 -4.52
C PHE A 268 -36.62 -6.05 -4.16
N GLY A 269 -36.93 -5.38 -3.08
CA GLY A 269 -36.21 -4.18 -2.65
C GLY A 269 -35.07 -4.46 -1.64
N ASP A 270 -34.37 -5.59 -1.72
CA ASP A 270 -33.39 -5.98 -0.73
C ASP A 270 -32.20 -6.78 -1.29
N LEU A 271 -31.11 -6.85 -0.52
CA LEU A 271 -29.91 -7.61 -0.89
C LEU A 271 -30.14 -9.13 -0.87
N GLU A 272 -31.04 -9.67 -0.05
CA GLU A 272 -31.24 -11.11 0.04
C GLU A 272 -31.73 -11.68 -1.30
N HIS A 273 -32.64 -10.96 -1.95
CA HIS A 273 -33.24 -11.32 -3.23
C HIS A 273 -32.56 -10.66 -4.46
N ALA A 274 -31.46 -9.93 -4.28
CA ALA A 274 -30.73 -9.23 -5.35
C ALA A 274 -30.00 -10.17 -6.30
N TYR A 275 -30.76 -10.94 -7.07
CA TYR A 275 -30.27 -11.81 -8.13
C TYR A 275 -30.78 -11.34 -9.49
N LEU A 276 -29.96 -11.47 -10.53
CA LEU A 276 -30.32 -11.07 -11.89
C LEU A 276 -31.55 -11.81 -12.44
N SER A 277 -31.91 -12.96 -11.86
CA SER A 277 -33.14 -13.67 -12.17
C SER A 277 -34.40 -13.01 -11.61
N ASN A 278 -34.24 -12.06 -10.67
CA ASN A 278 -35.32 -11.40 -9.95
C ASN A 278 -35.53 -9.94 -10.43
N VAL A 279 -35.03 -9.59 -11.59
CA VAL A 279 -35.23 -8.26 -12.18
C VAL A 279 -36.21 -8.30 -13.32
N SER A 280 -36.85 -7.17 -13.61
CA SER A 280 -37.73 -7.03 -14.76
C SER A 280 -37.02 -7.33 -16.08
N THR A 281 -37.72 -8.04 -16.96
CA THR A 281 -37.26 -8.33 -18.31
C THR A 281 -37.84 -7.36 -19.34
N THR A 282 -38.44 -6.27 -18.90
CA THR A 282 -39.06 -5.28 -19.81
C THR A 282 -37.99 -4.63 -20.69
N PRO A 283 -38.33 -4.24 -21.93
CA PRO A 283 -37.40 -3.59 -22.84
C PRO A 283 -36.85 -2.26 -22.33
N SER A 284 -37.50 -1.63 -21.35
CA SER A 284 -37.08 -0.39 -20.72
C SER A 284 -35.98 -0.57 -19.68
N SER A 285 -35.73 -1.79 -19.21
CA SER A 285 -34.67 -2.01 -18.22
C SER A 285 -33.29 -1.91 -18.87
N MET A 286 -32.40 -1.12 -18.25
CA MET A 286 -31.01 -1.05 -18.68
C MET A 286 -30.25 -2.26 -18.14
N SER A 287 -29.57 -2.94 -19.05
CA SER A 287 -28.69 -4.05 -18.66
C SER A 287 -27.26 -3.80 -19.09
N SER A 288 -26.33 -4.17 -18.23
CA SER A 288 -24.91 -4.18 -18.56
C SER A 288 -24.39 -5.59 -18.37
N ILE A 289 -23.68 -6.10 -19.35
CA ILE A 289 -22.98 -7.38 -19.25
C ILE A 289 -21.56 -7.21 -19.82
N SER A 290 -20.59 -7.73 -19.08
CA SER A 290 -19.21 -7.76 -19.52
C SER A 290 -18.55 -9.05 -19.05
N GLY A 291 -17.61 -9.53 -19.83
CA GLY A 291 -16.83 -10.71 -19.47
C GLY A 291 -15.57 -10.78 -20.31
N SER A 292 -14.51 -11.28 -19.72
CA SER A 292 -13.24 -11.42 -20.43
C SER A 292 -12.39 -12.54 -19.85
N PRO A 293 -11.59 -13.21 -20.69
CA PRO A 293 -10.56 -14.09 -20.17
C PRO A 293 -9.45 -13.27 -19.49
N SER A 294 -8.85 -13.84 -18.46
CA SER A 294 -7.67 -13.26 -17.84
C SER A 294 -6.48 -13.29 -18.80
N GLN A 295 -5.59 -12.30 -18.70
CA GLN A 295 -4.39 -12.22 -19.52
C GLN A 295 -3.36 -13.25 -19.08
N LYS A 296 -3.05 -14.19 -19.97
CA LYS A 296 -2.09 -15.29 -19.74
C LYS A 296 -0.66 -14.80 -19.83
N ASN A 297 0.10 -15.02 -18.78
CA ASN A 297 1.52 -14.69 -18.71
C ASN A 297 2.34 -15.89 -18.20
N SER A 298 3.63 -15.91 -18.54
CA SER A 298 4.55 -16.94 -18.07
C SER A 298 5.96 -16.40 -17.88
N ILE A 299 6.67 -16.99 -16.91
CA ILE A 299 8.12 -16.82 -16.71
C ILE A 299 8.78 -18.19 -16.71
N ALA A 300 9.86 -18.33 -17.46
CA ALA A 300 10.76 -19.46 -17.40
C ALA A 300 12.11 -19.00 -16.84
N SER A 301 12.65 -19.72 -15.87
CA SER A 301 13.86 -19.31 -15.15
C SER A 301 14.86 -20.46 -15.07
N PHE A 302 16.15 -20.10 -15.16
CA PHE A 302 17.27 -20.98 -14.86
C PHE A 302 18.21 -20.29 -13.88
N PHE A 303 18.67 -21.00 -12.88
CA PHE A 303 19.53 -20.42 -11.86
C PHE A 303 20.57 -21.40 -11.35
N ALA A 304 21.70 -20.86 -10.91
CA ALA A 304 22.77 -21.59 -10.27
C ALA A 304 23.32 -20.76 -9.10
N ARG A 305 23.70 -21.45 -8.03
CA ARG A 305 24.33 -20.85 -6.84
C ARG A 305 25.46 -21.73 -6.37
N ALA A 306 26.56 -21.12 -5.95
CA ALA A 306 27.62 -21.73 -5.22
C ALA A 306 27.89 -20.93 -3.94
N ASN A 307 27.92 -21.65 -2.80
CA ASN A 307 28.36 -21.10 -1.52
C ASN A 307 29.65 -21.78 -1.15
N TRP A 308 30.60 -21.03 -0.62
CA TRP A 308 31.88 -21.50 -0.15
C TRP A 308 32.13 -20.98 1.26
N ASN A 309 32.60 -21.84 2.12
CA ASN A 309 33.03 -21.55 3.48
C ASN A 309 34.37 -22.22 3.75
N TRP A 310 35.33 -21.46 4.27
CA TRP A 310 36.63 -21.96 4.70
C TRP A 310 36.85 -21.66 6.18
N LYS A 311 36.90 -22.71 6.99
CA LYS A 311 37.18 -22.68 8.43
C LYS A 311 36.24 -21.72 9.22
N GLU A 312 35.07 -21.43 8.71
CA GLU A 312 34.17 -20.37 9.25
C GLU A 312 34.87 -19.00 9.38
N LYS A 313 36.01 -18.80 8.68
CA LYS A 313 36.75 -17.56 8.60
C LYS A 313 36.32 -16.73 7.39
N TYR A 314 36.30 -17.36 6.23
CA TYR A 314 35.94 -16.73 4.94
C TYR A 314 34.75 -17.43 4.32
N MET A 315 33.84 -16.63 3.84
CA MET A 315 32.62 -17.08 3.19
C MET A 315 32.43 -16.32 1.88
N ALA A 316 32.01 -17.02 0.85
CA ALA A 316 31.60 -16.38 -0.41
C ALA A 316 30.37 -17.07 -0.99
N SER A 317 29.55 -16.32 -1.69
CA SER A 317 28.41 -16.82 -2.44
C SER A 317 28.36 -16.17 -3.80
N ALA A 318 28.07 -16.93 -4.83
CA ALA A 318 27.80 -16.43 -6.18
C ALA A 318 26.51 -17.07 -6.71
N THR A 319 25.65 -16.26 -7.27
CA THR A 319 24.39 -16.70 -7.88
C THR A 319 24.24 -16.07 -9.26
N MET A 320 23.78 -16.85 -10.23
CA MET A 320 23.37 -16.38 -11.53
C MET A 320 21.95 -16.83 -11.80
N ARG A 321 21.08 -15.89 -12.22
CA ARG A 321 19.70 -16.19 -12.59
C ARG A 321 19.38 -15.58 -13.95
N ALA A 322 18.77 -16.38 -14.82
CA ALA A 322 18.23 -15.96 -16.10
C ALA A 322 16.71 -16.15 -16.09
N ASP A 323 15.94 -15.10 -16.30
CA ASP A 323 14.49 -15.10 -16.28
C ASP A 323 13.94 -14.61 -17.63
N GLY A 324 13.08 -15.43 -18.27
CA GLY A 324 12.44 -15.12 -19.53
C GLY A 324 10.93 -14.90 -19.34
N SER A 325 10.44 -13.68 -19.54
CA SER A 325 9.04 -13.31 -19.36
C SER A 325 8.31 -13.16 -20.70
N SER A 326 7.08 -13.70 -20.76
CA SER A 326 6.19 -13.51 -21.93
C SER A 326 5.62 -12.09 -22.04
N VAL A 327 5.75 -11.28 -21.01
CA VAL A 327 5.30 -9.88 -20.94
C VAL A 327 6.00 -9.02 -22.00
N PHE A 328 7.24 -9.37 -22.33
CA PHE A 328 8.08 -8.64 -23.29
C PHE A 328 8.10 -9.28 -24.67
N ALA A 329 8.40 -8.49 -25.69
CA ALA A 329 8.53 -8.93 -27.06
C ALA A 329 9.69 -9.93 -27.24
N ARG A 330 9.63 -10.71 -28.33
CA ARG A 330 10.72 -11.61 -28.70
C ARG A 330 12.01 -10.81 -28.91
N GLY A 331 13.10 -11.22 -28.27
CA GLY A 331 14.37 -10.48 -28.23
C GLY A 331 14.62 -9.72 -26.92
N TYR A 332 13.57 -9.33 -26.20
CA TYR A 332 13.66 -8.59 -24.92
C TYR A 332 13.18 -9.39 -23.71
N ARG A 333 12.79 -10.66 -23.90
CA ARG A 333 12.20 -11.50 -22.84
C ARG A 333 13.15 -11.86 -21.72
N TRP A 334 14.44 -12.03 -22.01
CA TRP A 334 15.42 -12.55 -21.06
C TRP A 334 16.14 -11.45 -20.32
N GLY A 335 16.07 -11.51 -18.99
CA GLY A 335 16.88 -10.75 -18.05
C GLY A 335 17.91 -11.68 -17.37
N TYR A 336 19.08 -11.13 -17.05
CA TYR A 336 20.18 -11.85 -16.39
C TYR A 336 20.55 -11.10 -15.12
N PHE A 337 20.49 -11.81 -13.99
CA PHE A 337 20.59 -11.21 -12.66
C PHE A 337 21.69 -11.92 -11.85
N PRO A 338 22.95 -11.49 -11.99
CA PRO A 338 24.05 -11.98 -11.16
C PRO A 338 24.00 -11.39 -9.76
N SER A 339 24.51 -12.16 -8.77
CA SER A 339 24.82 -11.64 -7.45
C SER A 339 26.02 -12.34 -6.84
N ALA A 340 26.76 -11.62 -6.00
CA ALA A 340 27.90 -12.15 -5.26
C ALA A 340 27.93 -11.54 -3.86
N SER A 341 28.41 -12.31 -2.88
CA SER A 341 28.67 -11.82 -1.53
C SER A 341 29.94 -12.43 -0.96
N ALA A 342 30.58 -11.70 -0.06
CA ALA A 342 31.73 -12.17 0.70
C ALA A 342 31.57 -11.80 2.18
N GLY A 343 32.09 -12.65 3.05
CA GLY A 343 32.12 -12.43 4.49
C GLY A 343 33.47 -12.86 5.06
N TRP A 344 33.93 -12.09 6.04
CA TRP A 344 35.15 -12.37 6.79
C TRP A 344 34.88 -12.29 8.28
N VAL A 345 35.02 -13.42 8.99
CA VAL A 345 34.87 -13.49 10.44
C VAL A 345 36.24 -13.23 11.08
N ILE A 346 36.46 -12.00 11.47
CA ILE A 346 37.74 -11.52 12.01
C ILE A 346 38.06 -12.22 13.34
N THR A 347 37.09 -12.46 14.17
CA THR A 347 37.25 -13.10 15.48
C THR A 347 37.74 -14.55 15.39
N ASN A 348 37.58 -15.22 14.23
CA ASN A 348 38.09 -16.54 14.02
C ASN A 348 39.57 -16.58 13.60
N GLU A 349 40.19 -15.39 13.37
CA GLU A 349 41.62 -15.32 13.00
C GLU A 349 42.56 -15.47 14.20
N ASP A 350 43.68 -16.08 13.96
CA ASP A 350 44.67 -16.37 15.02
C ASP A 350 45.30 -15.08 15.58
N PHE A 351 45.47 -14.07 14.74
CA PHE A 351 45.95 -12.78 15.19
C PHE A 351 44.96 -12.12 16.15
N PHE A 352 43.64 -12.25 15.91
CA PHE A 352 42.65 -11.68 16.78
C PHE A 352 42.59 -12.34 18.15
N LYS A 353 42.67 -13.67 18.17
CA LYS A 353 42.75 -14.46 19.41
C LYS A 353 43.95 -14.09 20.27
N GLY A 354 45.05 -13.68 19.63
CA GLY A 354 46.24 -13.16 20.31
C GLY A 354 46.12 -11.78 20.94
N LEU A 355 45.09 -11.02 20.62
CA LEU A 355 44.86 -9.67 21.17
C LEU A 355 44.17 -9.66 22.55
N GLY A 356 43.63 -10.79 23.00
CA GLY A 356 42.94 -10.89 24.30
C GLY A 356 41.64 -10.06 24.38
N LEU A 357 41.05 -9.73 23.21
CA LEU A 357 39.81 -8.95 23.10
C LEU A 357 38.56 -9.84 23.13
N ASP A 358 38.71 -11.15 23.19
CA ASP A 358 37.65 -12.13 23.22
C ASP A 358 36.71 -12.03 24.43
N SER A 359 37.15 -11.37 25.50
CA SER A 359 36.31 -11.08 26.66
C SER A 359 35.29 -9.95 26.42
N VAL A 360 35.50 -9.10 25.40
CA VAL A 360 34.65 -7.95 25.09
C VAL A 360 33.94 -8.14 23.74
N LEU A 361 34.67 -8.61 22.73
CA LEU A 361 34.19 -8.78 21.35
C LEU A 361 34.14 -10.28 21.00
N ASP A 362 32.97 -10.88 21.19
CA ASP A 362 32.73 -12.32 20.99
C ASP A 362 32.72 -12.71 19.50
N PHE A 363 32.23 -11.82 18.66
CA PHE A 363 32.07 -12.05 17.23
C PHE A 363 32.19 -10.74 16.45
N LEU A 364 32.97 -10.76 15.36
CA LEU A 364 33.01 -9.70 14.38
C LEU A 364 33.13 -10.26 12.98
N LYS A 365 32.12 -9.96 12.15
CA LYS A 365 32.10 -10.34 10.74
C LYS A 365 31.96 -9.11 9.87
N LEU A 366 32.84 -8.91 8.93
CA LEU A 366 32.67 -7.97 7.82
C LEU A 366 31.94 -8.67 6.67
N ARG A 367 31.09 -7.95 5.98
CA ARG A 367 30.35 -8.45 4.82
C ARG A 367 30.24 -7.41 3.72
N ALA A 368 30.30 -7.89 2.49
CA ALA A 368 30.06 -7.12 1.30
C ALA A 368 29.21 -7.94 0.33
N SER A 369 28.28 -7.29 -0.34
CA SER A 369 27.47 -7.94 -1.37
C SER A 369 27.16 -6.97 -2.49
N TRP A 370 27.02 -7.54 -3.67
CA TRP A 370 26.53 -6.86 -4.86
C TRP A 370 25.57 -7.81 -5.59
N GLY A 371 24.49 -7.27 -6.15
CA GLY A 371 23.57 -8.10 -6.90
C GLY A 371 22.55 -7.29 -7.71
N GLN A 372 21.94 -7.99 -8.65
CA GLN A 372 20.89 -7.46 -9.52
C GLN A 372 19.61 -8.27 -9.35
N ASN A 373 18.47 -7.57 -9.36
CA ASN A 373 17.12 -8.14 -9.39
C ASN A 373 16.33 -7.53 -10.55
N GLY A 374 15.52 -8.36 -11.23
CA GLY A 374 14.63 -7.92 -12.30
C GLY A 374 13.21 -7.66 -11.83
N ASN A 375 12.56 -6.66 -12.45
CA ASN A 375 11.13 -6.41 -12.33
C ASN A 375 10.49 -6.39 -13.72
N CYS A 376 9.37 -7.12 -13.89
CA CYS A 376 8.56 -7.15 -15.10
C CYS A 376 7.07 -6.87 -14.81
N ASN A 377 6.79 -6.17 -13.72
CA ASN A 377 5.41 -5.89 -13.29
C ASN A 377 4.77 -4.79 -14.14
N VAL A 378 4.42 -5.16 -15.36
CA VAL A 378 3.63 -4.36 -16.30
C VAL A 378 2.54 -5.22 -16.91
N THR A 379 1.50 -4.57 -17.40
CA THR A 379 0.48 -5.27 -18.21
C THR A 379 1.17 -5.93 -19.40
N GLY A 380 0.92 -7.20 -19.63
CA GLY A 380 1.55 -7.96 -20.71
C GLY A 380 1.18 -7.45 -22.11
N PHE A 381 1.94 -7.90 -23.09
CA PHE A 381 1.69 -7.64 -24.52
C PHE A 381 1.70 -6.15 -24.93
N GLN A 382 2.47 -5.30 -24.22
CA GLN A 382 2.64 -3.89 -24.59
C GLN A 382 3.26 -3.67 -25.97
N TYR A 383 3.79 -4.73 -26.58
CA TYR A 383 4.35 -4.75 -27.92
C TYR A 383 3.31 -5.02 -29.03
N LEU A 384 2.05 -5.31 -28.65
CA LEU A 384 0.95 -5.51 -29.59
C LEU A 384 0.10 -4.25 -29.68
N SER A 385 -0.32 -3.90 -30.88
CA SER A 385 -1.32 -2.87 -31.09
C SER A 385 -2.69 -3.41 -30.69
N LEU A 386 -3.17 -2.95 -29.54
CA LEU A 386 -4.50 -3.33 -29.05
C LEU A 386 -5.55 -2.41 -29.66
N VAL A 387 -6.55 -3.03 -30.27
CA VAL A 387 -7.70 -2.33 -30.86
C VAL A 387 -8.84 -2.37 -29.85
N THR A 388 -9.47 -1.24 -29.62
CA THR A 388 -10.70 -1.14 -28.81
C THR A 388 -11.88 -0.69 -29.66
N SER A 389 -13.06 -1.16 -29.30
CA SER A 389 -14.34 -0.70 -29.82
C SER A 389 -15.14 -0.17 -28.63
N ASN A 390 -15.43 1.10 -28.61
CA ASN A 390 -16.11 1.74 -27.48
C ASN A 390 -17.32 2.55 -27.97
N ASN A 391 -18.50 2.18 -27.50
CA ASN A 391 -19.76 2.85 -27.82
C ASN A 391 -19.80 4.31 -27.41
N GLY A 392 -19.00 4.74 -26.41
CA GLY A 392 -18.97 6.11 -25.91
C GLY A 392 -18.17 7.08 -26.78
N TYR A 393 -17.02 6.60 -27.32
CA TYR A 393 -16.04 7.49 -27.99
C TYR A 393 -15.70 7.09 -29.44
N GLY A 394 -16.06 5.91 -29.87
CA GLY A 394 -15.62 5.34 -31.15
C GLY A 394 -16.73 5.15 -32.18
N GLY A 395 -17.91 5.69 -31.95
CA GLY A 395 -19.02 5.52 -32.89
C GLY A 395 -19.22 6.74 -33.81
N TYR A 396 -19.54 6.49 -35.08
CA TYR A 396 -19.87 7.52 -36.07
C TYR A 396 -21.27 7.29 -36.63
N VAL A 397 -22.01 8.36 -36.82
CA VAL A 397 -23.33 8.33 -37.45
C VAL A 397 -23.17 8.54 -38.94
N PHE A 398 -23.52 7.56 -39.76
CA PHE A 398 -23.58 7.69 -41.20
C PHE A 398 -25.03 8.00 -41.62
N GLY A 399 -25.22 9.13 -42.31
CA GLY A 399 -26.55 9.58 -42.78
C GLY A 399 -27.34 10.36 -41.70
N ASP A 400 -28.62 10.51 -41.91
CA ASP A 400 -29.49 11.42 -41.12
C ASP A 400 -30.13 10.76 -39.87
N VAL A 401 -29.79 9.53 -39.55
CA VAL A 401 -30.42 8.78 -38.45
C VAL A 401 -29.49 8.77 -37.26
N ILE A 402 -29.70 9.72 -36.33
CA ILE A 402 -28.89 9.93 -35.12
C ILE A 402 -28.84 8.66 -34.21
N ASP A 403 -29.88 7.85 -34.20
CA ASP A 403 -29.98 6.64 -33.39
C ASP A 403 -29.19 5.43 -33.93
N LYS A 404 -28.63 5.52 -35.16
CA LYS A 404 -27.79 4.47 -35.77
C LYS A 404 -26.31 4.85 -35.71
N ARG A 405 -25.73 4.72 -34.53
CA ARG A 405 -24.29 4.89 -34.37
C ARG A 405 -23.57 3.58 -34.74
N GLU A 406 -22.75 3.63 -35.79
CA GLU A 406 -21.85 2.53 -36.13
C GLU A 406 -20.62 2.58 -35.26
N ILE A 407 -20.28 1.45 -34.64
CA ILE A 407 -19.17 1.34 -33.69
C ILE A 407 -17.88 1.16 -34.49
N GLY A 408 -16.99 2.12 -34.37
CA GLY A 408 -15.65 2.04 -34.94
C GLY A 408 -14.68 1.31 -33.99
N SER A 409 -13.58 0.83 -34.57
CA SER A 409 -12.47 0.26 -33.80
C SER A 409 -11.20 1.05 -34.07
N TYR A 410 -10.42 1.34 -33.04
CA TYR A 410 -9.18 2.11 -33.17
C TYR A 410 -8.11 1.62 -32.21
N ALA A 411 -6.85 1.89 -32.49
CA ALA A 411 -5.74 1.61 -31.61
C ALA A 411 -5.74 2.66 -30.47
N TYR A 412 -6.13 2.24 -29.25
CA TYR A 412 -6.29 3.16 -28.13
C TYR A 412 -4.99 3.44 -27.37
N LYS A 413 -3.93 2.66 -27.63
CA LYS A 413 -2.64 2.77 -26.94
C LYS A 413 -1.48 2.58 -27.92
N LEU A 414 -0.45 3.40 -27.78
CA LEU A 414 0.80 3.23 -28.52
C LEU A 414 1.53 1.98 -28.05
N THR A 415 2.25 1.34 -28.96
CA THR A 415 3.01 0.11 -28.70
C THR A 415 4.46 0.40 -28.35
N ASN A 416 5.07 -0.49 -27.56
CA ASN A 416 6.51 -0.49 -27.33
C ASN A 416 7.06 -1.91 -27.44
N SER A 417 7.68 -2.20 -28.59
CA SER A 417 8.29 -3.52 -28.87
C SER A 417 9.67 -3.71 -28.21
N GLU A 418 10.28 -2.67 -27.68
CA GLU A 418 11.61 -2.68 -27.09
C GLU A 418 11.57 -2.70 -25.56
N LEU A 419 10.36 -2.80 -24.98
CA LEU A 419 10.18 -2.87 -23.55
C LEU A 419 10.92 -4.08 -22.96
N LYS A 420 11.76 -3.85 -21.95
CA LYS A 420 12.61 -4.84 -21.30
C LYS A 420 12.49 -4.77 -19.78
N TRP A 421 13.16 -5.69 -19.11
CA TRP A 421 13.24 -5.77 -17.66
C TRP A 421 13.76 -4.44 -17.03
N GLU A 422 13.08 -3.97 -16.01
CA GLU A 422 13.64 -3.04 -15.05
C GLU A 422 14.62 -3.79 -14.17
N THR A 423 15.79 -3.21 -13.91
CA THR A 423 16.84 -3.85 -13.12
C THR A 423 17.17 -3.01 -11.90
N SER A 424 17.09 -3.61 -10.73
CA SER A 424 17.57 -3.03 -9.49
C SER A 424 18.93 -3.62 -9.16
N GLU A 425 19.96 -2.78 -9.13
CA GLU A 425 21.34 -3.12 -8.77
C GLU A 425 21.67 -2.55 -7.39
N GLN A 426 22.16 -3.38 -6.49
CA GLN A 426 22.45 -2.98 -5.13
C GLN A 426 23.83 -3.45 -4.68
N THR A 427 24.55 -2.57 -4.00
CA THR A 427 25.78 -2.85 -3.28
C THR A 427 25.54 -2.59 -1.80
N ASN A 428 25.93 -3.55 -0.95
CA ASN A 428 25.89 -3.41 0.52
C ASN A 428 27.28 -3.68 1.07
N ILE A 429 27.70 -2.90 2.07
CA ILE A 429 28.90 -3.13 2.88
C ILE A 429 28.50 -2.94 4.33
N GLY A 430 28.81 -3.91 5.18
CA GLY A 430 28.39 -3.87 6.56
C GLY A 430 29.23 -4.75 7.47
N PHE A 431 28.90 -4.73 8.74
CA PHE A 431 29.48 -5.60 9.74
C PHE A 431 28.42 -6.08 10.75
N ASP A 432 28.67 -7.27 11.30
CA ASP A 432 27.92 -7.83 12.42
C ASP A 432 28.91 -8.02 13.58
N ALA A 433 28.57 -7.50 14.75
CA ALA A 433 29.37 -7.65 15.96
C ALA A 433 28.51 -8.16 17.13
N ARG A 434 29.13 -8.97 18.00
CA ARG A 434 28.54 -9.39 19.27
C ARG A 434 29.55 -9.13 20.36
N LEU A 435 29.08 -8.53 21.46
CA LEU A 435 29.93 -8.08 22.56
C LEU A 435 29.37 -8.54 23.90
N PHE A 436 30.26 -8.54 24.91
CA PHE A 436 29.94 -8.79 26.31
C PHE A 436 29.27 -10.14 26.58
N GLY A 437 29.84 -11.22 26.02
CA GLY A 437 29.24 -12.54 26.11
C GLY A 437 27.93 -12.68 25.33
N ASN A 438 27.90 -12.13 24.10
CA ASN A 438 26.74 -12.07 23.20
C ASN A 438 25.54 -11.29 23.75
N ARG A 439 25.71 -10.43 24.77
CA ARG A 439 24.62 -9.61 25.29
C ARG A 439 24.26 -8.46 24.37
N LEU A 440 25.25 -7.82 23.75
CA LEU A 440 25.05 -6.75 22.76
C LEU A 440 25.35 -7.27 21.36
N GLY A 441 24.35 -7.25 20.50
CA GLY A 441 24.49 -7.38 19.06
C GLY A 441 24.48 -6.02 18.39
N VAL A 442 25.37 -5.80 17.42
CA VAL A 442 25.47 -4.57 16.62
C VAL A 442 25.54 -4.97 15.15
N GLU A 443 24.63 -4.44 14.35
CA GLU A 443 24.59 -4.60 12.91
C GLU A 443 24.69 -3.21 12.27
N PHE A 444 25.47 -3.10 11.20
CA PHE A 444 25.58 -1.85 10.45
C PHE A 444 25.75 -2.14 8.98
N ASP A 445 25.00 -1.42 8.13
CA ASP A 445 25.07 -1.50 6.69
C ASP A 445 25.09 -0.12 6.06
N TRP A 446 25.93 0.02 5.08
CA TRP A 446 25.80 1.04 4.05
C TRP A 446 25.31 0.38 2.77
N TYR A 447 24.33 0.98 2.11
CA TYR A 447 23.85 0.49 0.82
C TYR A 447 23.78 1.59 -0.23
N ASN A 448 23.92 1.14 -1.48
CA ASN A 448 23.66 1.94 -2.67
C ASN A 448 22.87 1.11 -3.66
N LYS A 449 21.62 1.50 -3.89
CA LYS A 449 20.68 0.84 -4.80
C LYS A 449 20.37 1.75 -5.97
N LEU A 450 20.56 1.24 -7.19
CA LEU A 450 20.21 1.92 -8.43
C LEU A 450 19.17 1.10 -9.20
N THR A 451 17.95 1.60 -9.28
CA THR A 451 16.93 1.07 -10.17
C THR A 451 17.15 1.66 -11.55
N LYS A 452 17.48 0.81 -12.51
CA LYS A 452 17.74 1.15 -13.91
C LYS A 452 16.55 0.75 -14.77
N ASP A 453 16.32 1.49 -15.84
CA ASP A 453 15.28 1.16 -16.81
C ASP A 453 13.88 1.08 -16.16
N TRP A 454 13.57 2.01 -15.25
CA TRP A 454 12.30 2.07 -14.52
C TRP A 454 11.10 1.96 -15.46
N LEU A 455 10.21 1.01 -15.18
CA LEU A 455 9.00 0.76 -15.96
C LEU A 455 7.92 1.79 -15.62
N VAL A 456 7.71 2.74 -16.51
CA VAL A 456 6.81 3.87 -16.30
C VAL A 456 6.00 4.15 -17.55
N VAL A 457 4.80 4.69 -17.39
CA VAL A 457 4.00 5.21 -18.51
C VAL A 457 4.60 6.56 -18.93
N ALA A 458 5.09 6.63 -20.16
CA ALA A 458 5.68 7.88 -20.69
C ALA A 458 4.57 8.80 -21.20
N PRO A 459 4.50 10.08 -20.76
CA PRO A 459 3.56 11.02 -21.34
C PRO A 459 3.81 11.21 -22.84
N VAL A 460 2.74 11.27 -23.62
CA VAL A 460 2.76 11.54 -25.05
C VAL A 460 1.88 12.75 -25.35
N LEU A 461 2.15 13.43 -26.47
CA LEU A 461 1.32 14.55 -26.89
C LEU A 461 -0.11 14.08 -27.20
N TYR A 462 -1.10 14.83 -26.78
CA TYR A 462 -2.52 14.54 -27.08
C TYR A 462 -2.82 14.43 -28.58
N SER A 463 -2.01 15.07 -29.41
CA SER A 463 -2.10 14.99 -30.88
C SER A 463 -1.87 13.59 -31.45
N TYR A 464 -1.28 12.67 -30.68
CA TYR A 464 -1.18 11.26 -31.10
C TYR A 464 -2.51 10.51 -31.09
N GLY A 465 -3.53 11.03 -30.39
CA GLY A 465 -4.87 10.41 -30.33
C GLY A 465 -4.89 9.00 -29.71
N ALA A 466 -3.86 8.63 -28.97
CA ALA A 466 -3.73 7.32 -28.31
C ALA A 466 -3.07 7.47 -26.94
N ASN A 467 -3.38 6.54 -26.03
CA ASN A 467 -2.80 6.51 -24.70
C ASN A 467 -1.29 6.19 -24.74
N ALA A 468 -0.59 6.67 -23.76
CA ALA A 468 0.84 6.49 -23.60
C ALA A 468 1.23 5.01 -23.36
N PRO A 469 2.35 4.53 -23.95
CA PRO A 469 2.88 3.20 -23.69
C PRO A 469 3.69 3.14 -22.39
N TYR A 470 3.94 1.92 -21.89
CA TYR A 470 5.03 1.70 -20.95
C TYR A 470 6.38 1.81 -21.66
N VAL A 471 7.33 2.45 -21.00
CA VAL A 471 8.72 2.57 -21.45
C VAL A 471 9.68 2.26 -20.30
N ASN A 472 10.94 1.98 -20.64
CA ASN A 472 12.05 1.96 -19.69
C ASN A 472 12.52 3.41 -19.49
N GLY A 473 11.78 4.17 -18.68
CA GLY A 473 11.75 5.64 -18.70
C GLY A 473 12.76 6.35 -17.84
N GLY A 474 13.52 5.65 -16.97
CA GLY A 474 14.44 6.38 -16.10
C GLY A 474 15.26 5.52 -15.14
N ASN A 475 16.03 6.20 -14.30
CA ASN A 475 16.81 5.58 -13.23
C ASN A 475 16.57 6.32 -11.92
N VAL A 476 16.41 5.56 -10.84
CA VAL A 476 16.21 6.08 -9.49
C VAL A 476 17.26 5.48 -8.56
N LYS A 477 17.95 6.34 -7.83
CA LYS A 477 18.99 5.97 -6.86
C LYS A 477 18.46 6.10 -5.43
N ASN A 478 18.68 5.07 -4.61
CA ASN A 478 18.50 5.08 -3.16
C ASN A 478 19.84 4.76 -2.51
N GLN A 479 20.26 5.56 -1.56
CA GLN A 479 21.52 5.39 -0.84
C GLN A 479 21.29 5.68 0.64
N GLY A 480 21.83 4.83 1.52
CA GLY A 480 21.55 5.00 2.94
C GLY A 480 22.44 4.19 3.85
N LEU A 481 22.09 4.30 5.13
CA LEU A 481 22.70 3.60 6.25
C LEU A 481 21.58 2.89 7.01
N GLU A 482 21.88 1.69 7.49
CA GLU A 482 21.00 0.92 8.38
C GLU A 482 21.80 0.48 9.59
N PHE A 483 21.18 0.47 10.75
CA PHE A 483 21.78 -0.06 11.96
C PHE A 483 20.78 -0.84 12.81
N GLY A 484 21.29 -1.85 13.50
CA GLY A 484 20.56 -2.62 14.50
C GLY A 484 21.39 -2.73 15.79
N LEU A 485 20.75 -2.50 16.94
CA LEU A 485 21.30 -2.72 18.25
C LEU A 485 20.38 -3.65 19.03
N HIS A 486 20.92 -4.77 19.48
CA HIS A 486 20.17 -5.81 20.17
C HIS A 486 20.82 -6.09 21.51
N TRP A 487 20.18 -5.70 22.60
CA TRP A 487 20.64 -6.01 23.95
C TRP A 487 19.75 -7.07 24.57
N ASN A 488 20.33 -8.18 25.00
CA ASN A 488 19.64 -9.25 25.73
C ASN A 488 20.47 -9.63 26.95
N ASP A 489 19.86 -9.61 28.13
CA ASP A 489 20.55 -9.97 29.37
C ASP A 489 19.55 -10.54 30.37
N SER A 490 20.09 -11.11 31.45
CA SER A 490 19.32 -11.60 32.57
C SER A 490 19.95 -11.23 33.90
N VAL A 491 19.12 -10.77 34.85
CA VAL A 491 19.51 -10.49 36.20
C VAL A 491 18.67 -11.35 37.14
N GLY A 492 19.28 -12.38 37.69
CA GLY A 492 18.57 -13.39 38.46
C GLY A 492 17.54 -14.12 37.60
N GLU A 493 16.27 -14.02 37.98
CA GLU A 493 15.16 -14.64 37.22
C GLU A 493 14.49 -13.67 36.24
N VAL A 494 14.98 -12.45 36.10
CA VAL A 494 14.49 -11.46 35.16
C VAL A 494 15.30 -11.53 33.87
N PHE A 495 14.65 -11.86 32.78
CA PHE A 495 15.18 -11.74 31.43
C PHE A 495 14.65 -10.46 30.79
N TYR A 496 15.51 -9.68 30.14
CA TYR A 496 15.08 -8.49 29.39
C TYR A 496 15.85 -8.32 28.09
N GLY A 497 15.16 -7.71 27.10
CA GLY A 497 15.73 -7.41 25.82
C GLY A 497 15.28 -6.06 25.29
N VAL A 498 16.18 -5.38 24.59
CA VAL A 498 15.93 -4.12 23.89
C VAL A 498 16.46 -4.27 22.47
N ASN A 499 15.62 -3.99 21.49
CA ASN A 499 16.04 -3.93 20.11
C ASN A 499 15.75 -2.53 19.56
N LEU A 500 16.76 -1.92 18.98
CA LEU A 500 16.70 -0.63 18.31
C LEU A 500 17.18 -0.81 16.89
N THR A 501 16.36 -0.45 15.90
CA THR A 501 16.71 -0.45 14.49
C THR A 501 16.51 0.92 13.90
N GLY A 502 17.37 1.34 12.99
CA GLY A 502 17.23 2.61 12.32
C GLY A 502 17.75 2.56 10.89
N ALA A 503 17.13 3.36 10.03
CA ALA A 503 17.55 3.50 8.65
C ALA A 503 17.48 4.96 8.22
N HIS A 504 18.52 5.42 7.53
CA HIS A 504 18.55 6.68 6.80
C HIS A 504 18.57 6.39 5.31
N ASN A 505 17.69 7.01 4.53
CA ASN A 505 17.61 6.83 3.08
C ASN A 505 17.58 8.18 2.36
N LYS A 506 18.34 8.29 1.28
CA LYS A 506 18.28 9.41 0.36
C LYS A 506 17.88 8.91 -1.03
N ASN A 507 16.72 9.34 -1.50
CA ASN A 507 16.18 9.04 -2.82
C ASN A 507 16.52 10.13 -3.83
N LYS A 508 16.86 9.75 -5.08
CA LYS A 508 17.15 10.69 -6.17
C LYS A 508 16.86 10.08 -7.54
N VAL A 509 16.12 10.78 -8.36
CA VAL A 509 16.00 10.48 -9.79
C VAL A 509 17.30 10.90 -10.49
N THR A 510 17.96 9.97 -11.20
CA THR A 510 19.25 10.22 -11.84
C THR A 510 19.17 10.32 -13.36
N LYS A 511 18.12 9.79 -13.95
CA LYS A 511 17.88 9.84 -15.40
C LYS A 511 16.38 9.72 -15.68
N ILE A 512 15.90 10.46 -16.67
CA ILE A 512 14.59 10.26 -17.33
C ILE A 512 14.83 10.26 -18.83
N ALA A 513 14.12 9.40 -19.56
CA ALA A 513 14.39 9.14 -20.98
C ALA A 513 13.76 10.15 -21.93
N ASN A 514 12.90 11.06 -21.46
CA ASN A 514 12.33 12.13 -22.28
C ASN A 514 13.27 13.37 -22.33
N ALA A 515 12.99 14.28 -23.24
CA ALA A 515 13.82 15.48 -23.48
C ALA A 515 13.81 16.44 -22.27
N ASP A 516 12.69 16.52 -21.57
CA ASP A 516 12.47 17.48 -20.49
C ASP A 516 13.07 17.00 -19.15
N GLY A 517 13.42 15.70 -19.05
CA GLY A 517 13.92 15.11 -17.81
C GLY A 517 12.88 15.07 -16.68
N ILE A 518 11.58 15.09 -17.02
CA ILE A 518 10.45 15.16 -16.09
C ILE A 518 9.38 14.12 -16.47
N ILE A 519 8.85 13.44 -15.47
CA ILE A 519 7.59 12.69 -15.56
C ILE A 519 6.59 13.42 -14.68
N HIS A 520 5.56 13.98 -15.33
CA HIS A 520 4.50 14.73 -14.66
C HIS A 520 3.60 13.81 -13.86
N GLY A 521 3.19 14.26 -12.69
CA GLY A 521 2.15 13.64 -11.88
C GLY A 521 0.75 13.85 -12.48
N THR A 522 -0.22 13.17 -11.90
CA THR A 522 -1.64 13.36 -12.28
C THR A 522 -2.14 14.69 -11.73
N GLY A 523 -2.87 15.45 -12.54
CA GLY A 523 -3.63 16.63 -12.11
C GLY A 523 -4.92 16.24 -11.39
N SER A 524 -5.65 17.26 -10.90
CA SER A 524 -6.97 17.11 -10.24
C SER A 524 -6.96 16.18 -9.01
N ILE A 525 -5.87 16.17 -8.24
CA ILE A 525 -5.78 15.34 -7.02
C ILE A 525 -6.38 16.06 -5.81
N PRO A 526 -5.91 17.26 -5.42
CA PRO A 526 -6.46 17.93 -4.24
C PRO A 526 -7.84 18.53 -4.51
N TRP A 527 -8.13 18.94 -5.75
CA TRP A 527 -9.42 19.41 -6.24
C TRP A 527 -9.50 19.28 -7.76
N GLU A 528 -10.70 19.36 -8.31
CA GLU A 528 -10.90 19.29 -9.77
C GLU A 528 -10.26 20.49 -10.47
N GLY A 529 -9.56 20.22 -11.59
CA GLY A 529 -8.83 21.22 -12.33
C GLY A 529 -7.52 21.68 -11.66
N ALA A 530 -7.15 21.10 -10.52
CA ALA A 530 -5.85 21.37 -9.91
C ALA A 530 -4.70 20.95 -10.85
N GLU A 531 -3.64 21.72 -10.83
CA GLU A 531 -2.39 21.38 -11.52
C GLU A 531 -1.75 20.13 -10.90
N GLU A 532 -0.66 19.63 -11.48
CA GLU A 532 0.09 18.51 -10.88
C GLU A 532 0.64 18.88 -9.50
N LEU A 533 0.45 17.98 -8.54
CA LEU A 533 0.93 18.14 -7.17
C LEU A 533 2.32 17.53 -6.97
N TYR A 534 2.66 16.50 -7.73
CA TYR A 534 3.92 15.77 -7.58
C TYR A 534 4.50 15.44 -8.95
N ARG A 535 5.81 15.26 -9.01
CA ARG A 535 6.52 14.86 -10.23
C ARG A 535 7.77 14.05 -9.94
N ALA A 536 8.31 13.40 -10.97
CA ALA A 536 9.66 12.87 -10.97
C ALA A 536 10.53 13.72 -11.89
N GLU A 537 11.63 14.24 -11.38
CA GLU A 537 12.54 15.15 -12.10
C GLU A 537 14.00 14.79 -11.80
N VAL A 538 14.84 14.86 -12.82
CA VAL A 538 16.28 14.55 -12.68
C VAL A 538 16.90 15.48 -11.65
N GLY A 539 17.55 14.88 -10.65
CA GLY A 539 18.18 15.61 -9.56
C GLY A 539 17.37 15.67 -8.27
N MET A 540 16.06 15.42 -8.33
CA MET A 540 15.11 15.53 -7.22
C MET A 540 14.72 14.14 -6.67
N PRO A 541 14.14 14.07 -5.45
CA PRO A 541 13.48 12.88 -4.97
C PRO A 541 12.29 12.50 -5.87
N ILE A 542 11.99 11.21 -6.02
CA ILE A 542 10.82 10.80 -6.79
C ILE A 542 9.53 11.19 -6.08
N GLY A 543 8.55 11.75 -6.78
CA GLY A 543 7.25 12.07 -6.19
C GLY A 543 7.26 13.22 -5.17
N TYR A 544 8.25 14.09 -5.20
CA TYR A 544 8.27 15.29 -4.37
C TYR A 544 7.08 16.21 -4.68
N PHE A 545 6.63 16.97 -3.69
CA PHE A 545 5.54 17.93 -3.88
C PHE A 545 6.01 19.15 -4.66
N TYR A 546 5.25 19.47 -5.72
CA TYR A 546 5.57 20.53 -6.67
C TYR A 546 4.47 21.59 -6.66
N GLY A 547 4.85 22.83 -6.41
CA GLY A 547 3.92 23.94 -6.29
C GLY A 547 4.60 25.27 -5.94
N TYR A 548 3.84 26.23 -5.50
CA TYR A 548 4.32 27.55 -5.15
C TYR A 548 4.84 27.61 -3.72
N LYS A 549 5.99 28.25 -3.50
CA LYS A 549 6.44 28.63 -2.15
C LYS A 549 5.70 29.86 -1.66
N THR A 550 5.39 29.89 -0.38
CA THR A 550 4.79 31.03 0.30
C THR A 550 5.76 31.62 1.32
N ALA A 551 5.83 32.95 1.42
CA ALA A 551 6.71 33.68 2.33
C ALA A 551 5.96 34.31 3.52
N GLY A 552 4.65 34.13 3.61
CA GLY A 552 3.82 34.69 4.65
C GLY A 552 2.54 35.32 4.09
N VAL A 553 2.00 36.29 4.83
CA VAL A 553 0.75 36.98 4.55
C VAL A 553 0.98 38.48 4.70
N PHE A 554 0.58 39.27 3.72
CA PHE A 554 0.64 40.74 3.80
C PHE A 554 -0.16 41.25 5.00
N GLN A 555 0.47 42.03 5.87
CA GLN A 555 -0.17 42.50 7.10
C GLN A 555 -1.02 43.77 6.91
N ASN A 556 -0.57 44.68 6.06
CA ASN A 556 -1.24 45.96 5.82
C ASN A 556 -0.91 46.49 4.41
N GLN A 557 -1.59 47.56 4.00
CA GLN A 557 -1.42 48.17 2.67
C GLN A 557 0.00 48.73 2.48
N ALA A 558 0.60 49.29 3.51
CA ALA A 558 1.91 49.88 3.41
C ALA A 558 3.00 48.79 3.12
N GLU A 559 2.80 47.60 3.60
CA GLU A 559 3.65 46.45 3.26
C GLU A 559 3.51 46.04 1.79
N ILE A 560 2.28 46.03 1.26
CA ILE A 560 2.03 45.74 -0.16
C ILE A 560 2.65 46.84 -1.04
N ASP A 561 2.45 48.10 -0.70
CA ASP A 561 2.96 49.25 -1.46
C ASP A 561 4.50 49.31 -1.45
N ALA A 562 5.12 48.86 -0.37
CA ALA A 562 6.56 48.76 -0.23
C ALA A 562 7.16 47.46 -0.82
N TYR A 563 6.34 46.48 -1.16
CA TYR A 563 6.80 45.19 -1.64
C TYR A 563 7.37 45.30 -3.06
N LYS A 564 8.61 44.88 -3.23
CA LYS A 564 9.33 44.97 -4.52
C LYS A 564 9.27 43.70 -5.34
N GLY A 565 8.70 42.62 -4.79
CA GLY A 565 8.52 41.36 -5.47
C GLY A 565 7.23 41.33 -6.31
N ALA A 566 7.08 40.27 -7.08
CA ALA A 566 5.89 40.07 -7.91
C ALA A 566 4.64 39.77 -7.06
N LEU A 567 3.50 40.29 -7.47
CA LEU A 567 2.19 40.10 -6.84
C LEU A 567 1.31 39.21 -7.72
N LEU A 568 0.90 38.05 -7.23
CA LEU A 568 0.06 37.11 -8.00
C LEU A 568 -1.27 37.74 -8.42
N ASN A 569 -1.90 38.52 -7.54
CA ASN A 569 -3.18 39.19 -7.80
C ASN A 569 -2.99 40.60 -8.38
N GLY A 570 -1.75 41.05 -8.64
CA GLY A 570 -1.42 42.38 -9.14
C GLY A 570 -2.04 43.48 -8.25
N GLU A 571 -2.70 44.46 -8.87
CA GLU A 571 -3.37 45.59 -8.19
C GLU A 571 -4.55 45.16 -7.28
N ASN A 572 -5.04 43.93 -7.41
CA ASN A 572 -6.11 43.37 -6.57
C ASN A 572 -5.58 42.71 -5.28
N THR A 573 -4.29 42.82 -5.00
CA THR A 573 -3.68 42.30 -3.76
C THR A 573 -4.15 43.15 -2.57
N ASN A 574 -4.59 42.47 -1.52
CA ASN A 574 -5.11 43.12 -0.31
C ASN A 574 -4.38 42.61 0.94
N PRO A 575 -4.38 43.38 2.03
CA PRO A 575 -3.92 42.86 3.32
C PRO A 575 -4.62 41.55 3.68
N GLY A 576 -3.83 40.58 4.15
CA GLY A 576 -4.29 39.21 4.40
C GLY A 576 -4.11 38.26 3.23
N ASP A 577 -3.65 38.70 2.08
CA ASP A 577 -3.33 37.81 0.95
C ASP A 577 -1.94 37.18 1.10
N VAL A 578 -1.76 36.00 0.50
CA VAL A 578 -0.51 35.25 0.54
C VAL A 578 0.59 35.95 -0.24
N ILE A 579 1.77 35.97 0.32
CA ILE A 579 3.01 36.38 -0.35
C ILE A 579 3.60 35.14 -1.03
N TYR A 580 3.45 35.03 -2.35
CA TYR A 580 4.11 34.00 -3.14
C TYR A 580 5.53 34.40 -3.49
N VAL A 581 6.42 33.42 -3.56
CA VAL A 581 7.84 33.65 -3.87
C VAL A 581 8.05 33.55 -5.39
N ASP A 582 8.58 34.62 -5.98
CA ASP A 582 9.11 34.65 -7.33
C ASP A 582 10.42 33.82 -7.32
N SER A 583 10.30 32.55 -7.73
CA SER A 583 11.38 31.57 -7.58
C SER A 583 12.44 31.70 -8.67
N ASN A 584 12.08 32.24 -9.84
CA ASN A 584 12.97 32.46 -10.98
C ASN A 584 13.50 33.90 -11.07
N ASN A 585 12.94 34.83 -10.26
CA ASN A 585 13.26 36.25 -10.19
C ASN A 585 13.03 37.02 -11.51
N ASP A 586 11.96 36.68 -12.23
CA ASP A 586 11.57 37.36 -13.48
C ASP A 586 10.60 38.53 -13.27
N GLY A 587 10.09 38.71 -12.05
CA GLY A 587 9.18 39.79 -11.65
C GLY A 587 7.70 39.47 -11.88
N VAL A 588 7.33 38.23 -12.19
CA VAL A 588 5.97 37.74 -12.37
C VAL A 588 5.77 36.47 -11.56
N ILE A 589 4.61 36.26 -10.95
CA ILE A 589 4.27 34.97 -10.33
C ILE A 589 3.45 34.16 -11.34
N ASP A 590 4.07 33.15 -11.93
CA ASP A 590 3.42 32.26 -12.90
C ASP A 590 3.81 30.77 -12.70
N ALA A 591 3.52 29.92 -13.68
CA ALA A 591 3.82 28.50 -13.61
C ALA A 591 5.34 28.18 -13.46
N ASN A 592 6.22 29.13 -13.86
CA ASN A 592 7.66 28.97 -13.78
C ASN A 592 8.21 29.17 -12.35
N ASP A 593 7.40 29.71 -11.43
CA ASP A 593 7.75 29.86 -10.01
C ASP A 593 7.47 28.62 -9.19
N ARG A 594 6.84 27.63 -9.80
CA ARG A 594 6.59 26.36 -9.13
C ARG A 594 7.88 25.61 -8.94
N THR A 595 8.05 25.07 -7.75
CA THR A 595 9.28 24.39 -7.34
C THR A 595 8.96 23.29 -6.33
N MET A 596 9.97 22.61 -5.80
CA MET A 596 9.80 21.67 -4.69
C MET A 596 9.31 22.43 -3.45
N ILE A 597 8.12 22.06 -2.98
CA ILE A 597 7.51 22.61 -1.75
C ILE A 597 7.48 21.62 -0.59
N GLY A 598 7.80 20.35 -0.84
CA GLY A 598 7.86 19.32 0.20
C GLY A 598 8.33 17.97 -0.33
N ASN A 599 8.69 17.08 0.59
CA ASN A 599 9.14 15.71 0.31
C ASN A 599 8.39 14.70 1.18
N PRO A 600 7.65 13.73 0.57
CA PRO A 600 6.93 12.72 1.33
C PRO A 600 7.81 11.59 1.87
N HIS A 601 9.07 11.49 1.42
CA HIS A 601 9.97 10.42 1.84
C HIS A 601 10.65 10.75 3.17
N PRO A 602 10.63 9.83 4.15
CA PRO A 602 11.34 10.04 5.39
C PRO A 602 12.86 10.05 5.16
N ASP A 603 13.55 10.93 5.87
CA ASP A 603 15.00 10.91 5.96
C ASP A 603 15.48 9.80 6.89
N PHE A 604 14.71 9.53 7.95
CA PHE A 604 15.08 8.57 8.98
C PHE A 604 13.86 7.78 9.49
N THR A 605 14.03 6.47 9.65
CA THR A 605 13.05 5.60 10.29
C THR A 605 13.66 4.91 11.51
N LEU A 606 12.86 4.70 12.56
CA LEU A 606 13.28 4.12 13.84
C LEU A 606 12.30 3.05 14.29
N GLY A 607 12.79 1.84 14.57
CA GLY A 607 12.06 0.78 15.24
C GLY A 607 12.62 0.55 16.65
N LEU A 608 11.73 0.47 17.64
CA LEU A 608 12.10 0.18 19.03
C LEU A 608 11.23 -0.95 19.55
N SER A 609 11.84 -1.98 20.14
CA SER A 609 11.12 -2.96 20.91
C SER A 609 11.82 -3.25 22.24
N PHE A 610 11.00 -3.44 23.27
CA PHE A 610 11.41 -3.81 24.62
C PHE A 610 10.60 -5.01 25.06
N ASN A 611 11.26 -6.00 25.65
CA ASN A 611 10.62 -7.17 26.27
C ASN A 611 11.26 -7.48 27.60
N ILE A 612 10.44 -7.88 28.55
CA ILE A 612 10.87 -8.35 29.86
C ILE A 612 10.05 -9.57 30.25
N GLU A 613 10.70 -10.57 30.83
CA GLU A 613 10.08 -11.78 31.36
C GLU A 613 10.55 -12.02 32.79
N TRP A 614 9.61 -12.28 33.71
CA TRP A 614 9.87 -12.62 35.10
C TRP A 614 8.82 -13.57 35.63
N LYS A 615 9.22 -14.76 36.07
CA LYS A 615 8.35 -15.80 36.69
C LYS A 615 7.03 -16.06 35.94
N GLY A 616 7.07 -16.01 34.62
CA GLY A 616 5.89 -16.24 33.77
C GLY A 616 5.08 -14.99 33.44
N ILE A 617 5.39 -13.84 34.03
CA ILE A 617 4.91 -12.54 33.57
C ILE A 617 5.79 -12.10 32.41
N ASP A 618 5.21 -11.67 31.31
CA ASP A 618 5.90 -11.07 30.18
C ASP A 618 5.29 -9.72 29.80
N LEU A 619 6.14 -8.74 29.53
CA LEU A 619 5.77 -7.46 28.96
C LEU A 619 6.55 -7.24 27.68
N SER A 620 5.84 -6.89 26.61
CA SER A 620 6.44 -6.53 25.33
C SER A 620 5.88 -5.19 24.87
N ILE A 621 6.76 -4.29 24.47
CA ILE A 621 6.42 -2.97 23.91
C ILE A 621 7.13 -2.83 22.58
N SER A 622 6.42 -2.42 21.53
CA SER A 622 7.03 -2.09 20.25
C SER A 622 6.48 -0.79 19.68
N GLY A 623 7.34 -0.05 19.02
CA GLY A 623 7.00 1.20 18.39
C GLY A 623 7.83 1.43 17.13
N PHE A 624 7.33 2.30 16.29
CA PHE A 624 7.94 2.70 15.03
C PHE A 624 7.81 4.21 14.85
N GLY A 625 8.84 4.84 14.33
CA GLY A 625 8.87 6.26 14.00
C GLY A 625 9.39 6.52 12.60
N SER A 626 8.91 7.59 12.01
CA SER A 626 9.30 8.08 10.69
C SER A 626 9.49 9.59 10.79
N PHE A 627 10.63 10.09 10.31
CA PHE A 627 11.09 11.46 10.54
C PHE A 627 11.67 12.08 9.28
N GLY A 628 11.48 13.40 9.10
CA GLY A 628 11.94 14.18 7.96
C GLY A 628 11.01 14.12 6.76
N GLN A 629 9.86 13.48 6.88
CA GLN A 629 8.83 13.44 5.85
C GLN A 629 7.84 14.59 5.99
N GLN A 630 7.25 14.99 4.88
CA GLN A 630 6.21 16.01 4.84
C GLN A 630 4.93 15.45 4.23
N ILE A 631 3.79 16.00 4.66
CA ILE A 631 2.45 15.60 4.20
C ILE A 631 1.78 16.81 3.57
N PHE A 632 1.23 16.62 2.37
CA PHE A 632 0.33 17.60 1.75
C PHE A 632 -1.09 17.32 2.25
N LYS A 633 -1.57 18.18 3.17
CA LYS A 633 -2.89 18.04 3.78
C LYS A 633 -3.91 18.92 3.08
N CYS A 634 -4.87 18.32 2.40
CA CYS A 634 -5.95 19.04 1.72
C CYS A 634 -7.30 18.34 1.94
N TYR A 635 -7.92 18.60 3.09
CA TYR A 635 -9.26 18.08 3.41
C TYR A 635 -10.38 18.87 2.74
N ARG A 636 -10.11 20.08 2.28
CA ARG A 636 -11.08 20.98 1.71
C ARG A 636 -10.61 21.50 0.36
N ASP A 637 -11.49 21.44 -0.61
CA ASP A 637 -11.39 22.21 -1.85
C ASP A 637 -11.89 23.64 -1.63
N PHE A 638 -11.00 24.61 -1.70
CA PHE A 638 -11.32 26.02 -1.54
C PHE A 638 -11.86 26.67 -2.81
N SER A 639 -11.94 25.95 -3.93
CA SER A 639 -12.65 26.35 -5.12
C SER A 639 -14.15 26.07 -5.03
N SER A 640 -14.55 25.20 -4.08
CA SER A 640 -15.93 24.80 -3.84
C SER A 640 -16.69 25.80 -2.95
N SER A 641 -17.96 25.51 -2.69
CA SER A 641 -18.86 26.35 -1.93
C SER A 641 -18.29 26.84 -0.59
N PRO A 642 -18.43 28.11 -0.22
CA PRO A 642 -18.05 28.63 1.09
C PRO A 642 -18.82 27.99 2.25
N LEU A 643 -19.89 27.28 1.96
CA LEU A 643 -20.74 26.59 2.94
C LEU A 643 -20.17 25.23 3.36
N ASN A 644 -19.20 24.66 2.61
CA ASN A 644 -18.49 23.46 3.01
C ASN A 644 -17.74 23.68 4.32
N ASN A 645 -17.62 22.62 5.11
CA ASN A 645 -16.97 22.67 6.41
C ASN A 645 -15.48 23.08 6.29
N TYR A 646 -14.98 23.69 7.34
CA TYR A 646 -13.58 24.09 7.47
C TYR A 646 -12.89 23.29 8.58
N THR A 647 -11.61 23.01 8.43
CA THR A 647 -10.80 22.60 9.56
C THR A 647 -10.66 23.75 10.57
N THR A 648 -10.36 23.42 11.81
CA THR A 648 -10.16 24.43 12.88
C THR A 648 -9.01 25.39 12.59
N ASP A 649 -8.12 25.06 11.66
CA ASP A 649 -7.04 25.96 11.23
C ASP A 649 -7.55 27.27 10.64
N ILE A 650 -8.78 27.29 10.08
CA ILE A 650 -9.41 28.52 9.59
C ILE A 650 -9.59 29.57 10.69
N LEU A 651 -9.67 29.17 11.95
CA LEU A 651 -9.75 30.08 13.09
C LEU A 651 -8.44 30.85 13.31
N LYS A 652 -7.33 30.33 12.78
CA LYS A 652 -5.99 30.94 12.82
C LYS A 652 -5.72 31.83 11.59
N ARG A 653 -6.71 32.04 10.72
CA ARG A 653 -6.57 32.88 9.52
C ARG A 653 -6.30 34.33 9.86
N TRP A 654 -5.75 35.05 8.92
CA TRP A 654 -5.60 36.50 9.03
C TRP A 654 -6.99 37.18 9.11
N THR A 655 -7.20 37.98 10.14
CA THR A 655 -8.40 38.77 10.41
C THR A 655 -8.09 40.23 10.66
N GLY A 656 -6.81 40.62 10.55
CA GLY A 656 -6.29 41.96 10.77
C GLY A 656 -4.79 41.85 11.03
N GLU A 657 -4.10 42.97 11.00
CA GLU A 657 -2.66 43.08 11.19
C GLU A 657 -2.18 42.33 12.46
N GLY A 658 -1.16 41.49 12.33
CA GLY A 658 -0.58 40.71 13.41
C GLY A 658 -1.36 39.45 13.80
N SER A 659 -2.55 39.17 13.24
CA SER A 659 -3.36 38.02 13.62
C SER A 659 -2.86 36.69 13.04
N SER A 660 -2.24 36.69 11.89
CA SER A 660 -1.62 35.52 11.27
C SER A 660 -0.59 35.91 10.25
N ASN A 661 0.53 35.17 10.20
CA ASN A 661 1.54 35.26 9.13
C ASN A 661 1.61 33.96 8.30
N LYS A 662 0.77 32.94 8.58
CA LYS A 662 0.73 31.68 7.86
C LYS A 662 -0.55 31.52 7.06
N TYR A 663 -1.70 31.68 7.72
CA TYR A 663 -3.00 31.43 7.10
C TYR A 663 -3.62 32.73 6.57
N PRO A 664 -3.89 32.82 5.26
CA PRO A 664 -4.43 34.02 4.65
C PRO A 664 -5.87 34.30 5.07
N ARG A 665 -6.36 35.48 4.71
CA ARG A 665 -7.77 35.83 4.85
C ARG A 665 -8.67 34.93 4.01
N LEU A 666 -9.92 34.80 4.42
CA LEU A 666 -10.96 34.26 3.53
C LEU A 666 -11.31 35.32 2.49
N ALA A 667 -11.37 34.89 1.26
CA ALA A 667 -11.77 35.71 0.12
C ALA A 667 -12.74 34.92 -0.76
N SER A 668 -13.29 35.54 -1.80
CA SER A 668 -14.11 34.85 -2.80
C SER A 668 -13.31 33.75 -3.51
N SER A 669 -14.01 32.79 -4.11
CA SER A 669 -13.42 31.67 -4.84
C SER A 669 -12.47 32.08 -5.98
N SER A 670 -12.57 33.31 -6.49
CA SER A 670 -11.68 33.87 -7.50
C SER A 670 -10.31 34.31 -6.94
N ASN A 671 -10.14 34.36 -5.62
CA ASN A 671 -8.88 34.76 -5.01
C ASN A 671 -7.90 33.60 -4.94
N SER A 672 -6.64 33.86 -5.30
CA SER A 672 -5.58 32.82 -5.40
C SER A 672 -4.99 32.37 -4.07
N ASN A 673 -5.49 32.84 -2.93
CA ASN A 673 -4.93 32.50 -1.61
C ASN A 673 -4.98 31.00 -1.29
N TRP A 674 -6.10 30.35 -1.64
CA TRP A 674 -6.40 28.99 -1.22
C TRP A 674 -6.53 28.00 -2.38
N ASN A 675 -6.61 28.46 -3.62
CA ASN A 675 -6.83 27.63 -4.80
C ASN A 675 -5.55 27.35 -5.61
N ARG A 676 -4.40 27.45 -4.98
CA ARG A 676 -3.09 27.12 -5.57
C ARG A 676 -2.41 26.02 -4.79
N ILE A 677 -1.82 25.05 -5.49
CA ILE A 677 -0.92 24.07 -4.87
C ILE A 677 0.29 24.81 -4.33
N SER A 678 0.40 24.91 -3.02
CA SER A 678 1.44 25.70 -2.37
C SER A 678 1.92 25.10 -1.06
N SER A 679 3.02 25.62 -0.54
CA SER A 679 3.58 25.22 0.76
C SER A 679 2.65 25.52 1.96
N LEU A 680 1.53 26.24 1.75
CA LEU A 680 0.50 26.44 2.75
C LEU A 680 -0.13 25.12 3.22
N TYR A 681 -0.23 24.12 2.32
CA TYR A 681 -0.82 22.81 2.58
C TYR A 681 0.18 21.77 3.07
N VAL A 682 1.47 22.12 3.09
CA VAL A 682 2.52 21.19 3.50
C VAL A 682 2.75 21.28 5.00
N GLU A 683 2.65 20.15 5.67
CA GLU A 683 2.90 20.00 7.11
C GLU A 683 4.03 19.00 7.36
N ASP A 684 4.66 19.13 8.53
CA ASP A 684 5.59 18.15 9.05
C ASP A 684 4.85 16.85 9.36
N GLY A 685 5.33 15.75 8.80
CA GLY A 685 4.73 14.42 8.94
C GLY A 685 5.47 13.51 9.92
N ASP A 686 6.39 14.06 10.73
CA ASP A 686 7.15 13.28 11.71
C ASP A 686 6.24 12.64 12.75
N TYR A 687 6.53 11.37 13.07
CA TYR A 687 5.81 10.69 14.14
C TYR A 687 6.63 9.57 14.78
N PHE A 688 6.24 9.23 16.01
CA PHE A 688 6.58 7.98 16.66
C PHE A 688 5.30 7.34 17.22
N LYS A 689 5.00 6.11 16.77
CA LYS A 689 3.80 5.36 17.15
C LYS A 689 4.18 4.18 18.03
N VAL A 690 3.56 4.07 19.21
CA VAL A 690 3.59 2.87 20.03
C VAL A 690 2.58 1.88 19.46
N GLN A 691 3.10 0.93 18.68
CA GLN A 691 2.27 0.01 17.89
C GLN A 691 1.65 -1.09 18.73
N ASN A 692 2.41 -1.65 19.71
CA ASN A 692 1.91 -2.72 20.55
C ASN A 692 2.45 -2.59 21.96
N ILE A 693 1.58 -2.81 22.95
CA ILE A 693 1.92 -3.07 24.34
C ILE A 693 1.20 -4.34 24.75
N THR A 694 1.93 -5.41 25.06
CA THR A 694 1.35 -6.69 25.48
C THR A 694 1.84 -7.04 26.87
N LEU A 695 0.92 -7.30 27.79
CA LEU A 695 1.18 -7.85 29.10
C LEU A 695 0.57 -9.24 29.18
N GLY A 696 1.40 -10.24 29.43
CA GLY A 696 1.01 -11.65 29.52
C GLY A 696 1.38 -12.29 30.83
N TYR A 697 0.68 -13.35 31.16
CA TYR A 697 1.00 -14.22 32.30
C TYR A 697 0.76 -15.68 31.96
N ASP A 698 1.79 -16.51 32.09
CA ASP A 698 1.67 -17.96 31.91
C ASP A 698 1.30 -18.62 33.23
N ILE A 699 0.02 -18.89 33.40
CA ILE A 699 -0.57 -19.52 34.60
C ILE A 699 0.07 -20.89 34.86
N ALA A 700 0.46 -21.63 33.81
CA ALA A 700 1.08 -22.94 33.95
C ALA A 700 2.41 -22.88 34.72
N LYS A 701 3.14 -21.76 34.65
CA LYS A 701 4.37 -21.55 35.42
C LYS A 701 4.14 -21.32 36.91
N ALA A 702 2.93 -20.91 37.30
CA ALA A 702 2.58 -20.69 38.72
C ALA A 702 2.27 -21.97 39.50
N PHE A 703 1.83 -23.03 38.80
CA PHE A 703 1.33 -24.26 39.43
C PHE A 703 2.17 -25.48 38.98
N LYS A 704 2.91 -26.13 39.87
CA LYS A 704 3.77 -27.29 39.60
C LYS A 704 3.06 -28.51 38.94
N LYS A 705 1.74 -28.60 39.05
CA LYS A 705 0.91 -29.71 38.49
C LYS A 705 -0.17 -29.19 37.56
N PHE A 706 0.11 -28.14 36.77
CA PHE A 706 -0.85 -27.65 35.80
C PHE A 706 -1.00 -28.66 34.62
N PRO A 707 -2.22 -28.98 34.16
CA PRO A 707 -2.42 -30.02 33.17
C PRO A 707 -1.93 -29.67 31.76
N LEU A 708 -1.65 -28.38 31.50
CA LEU A 708 -1.19 -27.88 30.20
C LEU A 708 0.28 -27.46 30.29
N LYS A 709 1.00 -27.55 29.19
CA LYS A 709 2.39 -27.05 29.09
C LYS A 709 2.47 -25.52 29.14
N THR A 710 1.46 -24.87 28.62
CA THR A 710 1.32 -23.40 28.63
C THR A 710 -0.15 -23.05 28.75
N CYS A 711 -0.45 -22.08 29.63
CA CYS A 711 -1.73 -21.41 29.74
C CYS A 711 -1.46 -19.93 29.93
N ARG A 712 -1.16 -19.23 28.80
CA ARG A 712 -0.83 -17.81 28.85
C ARG A 712 -2.07 -16.98 28.56
N VAL A 713 -2.47 -16.15 29.53
CA VAL A 713 -3.47 -15.08 29.37
C VAL A 713 -2.72 -13.78 29.09
N TYR A 714 -3.27 -12.94 28.21
CA TYR A 714 -2.64 -11.67 27.88
C TYR A 714 -3.63 -10.60 27.49
N VAL A 715 -3.22 -9.35 27.67
CA VAL A 715 -3.87 -8.16 27.12
C VAL A 715 -2.90 -7.44 26.22
N THR A 716 -3.37 -7.01 25.05
CA THR A 716 -2.60 -6.22 24.09
C THR A 716 -3.35 -4.96 23.74
N GLY A 717 -2.67 -3.81 23.85
CA GLY A 717 -3.11 -2.57 23.26
C GLY A 717 -2.34 -2.29 21.98
N GLN A 718 -3.07 -2.03 20.88
CA GLN A 718 -2.48 -1.70 19.59
C GLN A 718 -2.74 -0.24 19.23
N ASN A 719 -1.75 0.43 18.64
CA ASN A 719 -1.82 1.83 18.19
C ASN A 719 -2.28 2.79 19.31
N LEU A 720 -1.82 2.54 20.56
CA LEU A 720 -2.32 3.28 21.73
C LEU A 720 -1.93 4.75 21.71
N PHE A 721 -0.71 5.05 21.29
CA PHE A 721 -0.14 6.40 21.33
C PHE A 721 0.58 6.71 20.03
N THR A 722 0.30 7.88 19.45
CA THR A 722 1.04 8.47 18.33
C THR A 722 1.52 9.84 18.76
N PHE A 723 2.83 10.03 18.75
CA PHE A 723 3.48 11.31 19.06
C PHE A 723 3.81 11.97 17.72
N THR A 724 3.17 13.08 17.40
CA THR A 724 3.32 13.79 16.13
C THR A 724 2.93 15.25 16.27
N SER A 725 3.50 16.12 15.44
CA SER A 725 3.09 17.51 15.24
C SER A 725 2.06 17.64 14.11
N TYR A 726 1.85 16.59 13.33
CA TYR A 726 0.88 16.60 12.23
C TYR A 726 -0.55 16.87 12.73
N SER A 727 -1.22 17.82 12.08
CA SER A 727 -2.54 18.28 12.53
C SER A 727 -3.72 17.49 11.93
N GLY A 728 -3.44 16.55 11.00
CA GLY A 728 -4.44 15.66 10.42
C GLY A 728 -4.78 14.46 11.31
N MET A 729 -5.52 13.50 10.74
CA MET A 729 -6.05 12.37 11.53
C MET A 729 -5.00 11.31 11.86
N ASP A 730 -4.12 10.98 10.91
CA ASP A 730 -3.06 9.98 11.07
C ASP A 730 -1.86 10.36 10.19
N PRO A 731 -0.63 10.46 10.73
CA PRO A 731 0.56 10.78 9.94
C PRO A 731 1.04 9.61 9.06
N GLU A 732 0.54 8.40 9.23
CA GLU A 732 0.83 7.25 8.37
C GLU A 732 0.00 7.31 7.08
N ILE A 733 0.25 8.34 6.25
CA ILE A 733 -0.50 8.59 5.03
C ILE A 733 0.24 8.07 3.81
N GLY A 734 -0.40 7.13 3.10
CA GLY A 734 -0.12 6.82 1.71
C GLY A 734 -1.02 7.62 0.78
N TYR A 735 -0.89 7.41 -0.53
CA TYR A 735 -1.82 7.89 -1.52
C TYR A 735 -2.17 6.75 -2.49
N GLY A 736 -3.47 6.38 -2.52
CA GLY A 736 -3.98 5.26 -3.31
C GLY A 736 -4.36 5.57 -4.76
N GLY A 737 -4.12 6.80 -5.24
CA GLY A 737 -4.64 7.33 -6.50
C GLY A 737 -4.01 6.80 -7.80
N GLY A 738 -3.53 5.57 -7.85
CA GLY A 738 -3.10 4.90 -9.08
C GLY A 738 -1.66 5.15 -9.53
N SER A 739 -0.90 6.02 -8.85
CA SER A 739 0.54 6.22 -9.06
C SER A 739 1.34 5.63 -7.90
N GLY A 740 1.96 4.47 -8.09
CA GLY A 740 2.71 3.78 -7.03
C GLY A 740 3.94 4.54 -6.49
N TRP A 741 4.25 5.72 -7.04
CA TRP A 741 5.35 6.59 -6.62
C TRP A 741 4.87 7.93 -6.02
N ALA A 742 3.55 8.16 -5.90
CA ALA A 742 2.96 9.27 -5.18
C ALA A 742 2.61 8.85 -3.76
N GLN A 743 3.03 9.63 -2.76
CA GLN A 743 2.83 9.36 -1.33
C GLN A 743 2.61 10.65 -0.56
N GLY A 744 2.19 10.55 0.70
CA GLY A 744 2.09 11.67 1.63
C GLY A 744 1.01 12.71 1.27
N ILE A 745 -0.03 12.34 0.51
CA ILE A 745 -1.14 13.22 0.15
C ILE A 745 -2.36 12.83 0.98
N ASP A 746 -2.78 13.68 1.89
CA ASP A 746 -3.90 13.44 2.79
C ASP A 746 -5.15 14.20 2.35
N LEU A 747 -6.11 13.48 1.80
CA LEU A 747 -7.44 13.95 1.40
C LEU A 747 -8.52 13.50 2.40
N GLY A 748 -8.15 13.01 3.58
CA GLY A 748 -9.07 12.44 4.55
C GLY A 748 -9.22 10.93 4.38
N TYR A 749 -8.22 10.16 4.78
CA TYR A 749 -8.23 8.70 4.70
C TYR A 749 -8.63 8.06 6.01
N TYR A 750 -8.96 6.78 5.93
CA TYR A 750 -9.34 5.95 7.05
C TYR A 750 -8.15 5.83 8.05
N PRO A 751 -8.26 6.36 9.29
CA PRO A 751 -7.16 6.35 10.24
C PRO A 751 -6.93 4.99 10.87
N SER A 752 -5.73 4.75 11.39
CA SER A 752 -5.40 3.54 12.15
C SER A 752 -6.21 3.47 13.43
N ALA A 753 -6.94 2.36 13.62
CA ALA A 753 -7.76 2.16 14.81
C ALA A 753 -6.90 1.82 16.03
N ARG A 754 -7.28 2.35 17.19
CA ARG A 754 -6.79 1.92 18.50
C ARG A 754 -7.54 0.65 18.92
N THR A 755 -6.82 -0.45 19.25
CA THR A 755 -7.43 -1.74 19.52
C THR A 755 -6.96 -2.30 20.88
N ILE A 756 -7.87 -2.86 21.66
CA ILE A 756 -7.57 -3.57 22.91
C ILE A 756 -8.00 -5.02 22.73
N LEU A 757 -7.05 -5.94 22.89
CA LEU A 757 -7.24 -7.37 22.70
C LEU A 757 -7.02 -8.12 24.02
N PHE A 758 -7.86 -9.09 24.28
CA PHE A 758 -7.69 -10.08 25.35
C PHE A 758 -7.51 -11.44 24.69
N GLY A 759 -6.52 -12.19 25.14
CA GLY A 759 -6.22 -13.48 24.52
C GLY A 759 -5.77 -14.54 25.49
N VAL A 760 -5.95 -15.80 25.06
CA VAL A 760 -5.51 -16.98 25.78
C VAL A 760 -4.79 -17.92 24.82
N ASN A 761 -3.56 -18.30 25.17
CA ASN A 761 -2.76 -19.29 24.44
C ASN A 761 -2.65 -20.58 25.28
N LEU A 762 -3.14 -21.68 24.75
CA LEU A 762 -3.08 -22.99 25.40
C LEU A 762 -2.16 -23.93 24.61
N LYS A 763 -1.27 -24.65 25.30
CA LYS A 763 -0.44 -25.69 24.73
C LYS A 763 -0.57 -26.95 25.57
N PHE A 764 -0.97 -28.04 24.92
CA PHE A 764 -1.16 -29.34 25.50
C PHE A 764 0.11 -30.20 25.50
#